data_97400195f0d8292d4fea115df1d96f6e
#
_entry.id   97400195f0d8292d4fea115df1d96f6e
#
_cell.length_a   1.000
_cell.length_b   1.000
_cell.length_c   1.000
_cell.angle_alpha   90.00
_cell.angle_beta   90.00
_cell.angle_gamma   90.00
#
_symmetry.space_group_name_H-M   'P 1'
#
loop_
_entity.id
_entity.type
_entity.pdbx_description
1 polymer ?
#
loop_
_entity_poly.entity_id
_entity_poly.type
_entity_poly.pdbx_seq_one_letter_code
_entity_poly.pdbx_strand_id
1 'polypeptide(L)'
;MQSMRLESNINQNVVEEEIQLLTDMLLEATKKITSTVTFNKIVELKKLADRKKYDELNEIIKTLNQEEMEIIANFFSTLPLLINISEDVDLAFEVNYKNNSEESYVGKLSDSIKNLKDTNILNNINVVPVLTAHPTQVQRKTTLDLTENIHNLLRKHRDVKNGLINKSKWKEDLQKHIEILLQSDIIREKKLKVANEIKNVLEYYNRSFIKAITKLMVEYKKLLRENFIDLVNETPITMGMWIGGDRDGNPFVTADTLKLSAMKQCELIITYYMNQLDILYRTFSMSSQLIKESDDLRLLADKSNDSSVYREKEYYRKAIYYIREKLSNTKKYLLNNVDNDEKYLTAEELEQDLLIIKNSLLENNGDTLIKGDLEELLSAVKIFGFYLASIDMRQDSSVYEVCVAELLKSANIENNYSELSENEKCDLLLNILKKDPRPLSINDENKQSEELKKELLIFKTARELKDKLGNNIIKQNIISHTTSISDLLELAIMLKEVGLVGSDFARLQLVPLFETIEDLENSYEIMDNYLALDIVKKWVKDNKDYQEIMLGYSDSNKDGGYLSSGWSLYKAQQDLSSLGNKHGIKITFFHGRGGTVGRGGGPSYDAIISQPLGSVQDRIRLTEQGEIIAAKYGNKDAAYYNLETLFSAVIERMNADMVNIDIRDIPEIKDMMDEIVEDSYKTYRKLVFEDPNFYNYFFEATPIKEVSSLNIGSRPASRKKITDIGGLRAIPWVFSWSQSRIMLPGWYGVGTAFSNFINKESGNIDKLRTMYKDWPFFTSLLSNVDMVMSKSDMEIAKEYANLCKDDKTKEVYNKILREWKLTKQVVLDISEHKEFLEDNTYLTKSLENRLQYFNTLNLLQIELIKRAREEKTLESQINTIHITINGVATGLRNSG
;
A
#
# COMPACT_ATOMS: atom_id res chain seq x y z
N MET A 1 8.99 -6.15 -26.62
CA MET A 1 9.90 -6.89 -25.71
C MET A 1 9.04 -7.82 -24.88
N GLN A 2 9.09 -9.13 -25.18
CA GLN A 2 8.50 -10.12 -24.27
C GLN A 2 9.25 -10.01 -22.95
N SER A 3 8.58 -9.46 -21.94
CA SER A 3 9.10 -9.49 -20.57
C SER A 3 9.24 -10.96 -20.18
N MET A 4 10.45 -11.44 -19.96
CA MET A 4 10.68 -12.63 -19.15
C MET A 4 10.14 -12.28 -17.74
N ARG A 5 8.81 -12.34 -17.58
CA ARG A 5 8.22 -12.51 -16.25
C ARG A 5 8.90 -13.71 -15.64
N LEU A 6 9.04 -13.75 -14.32
CA LEU A 6 9.55 -14.92 -13.61
C LEU A 6 8.89 -16.17 -14.20
N GLU A 7 9.43 -16.70 -15.30
CA GLU A 7 9.15 -18.05 -15.74
C GLU A 7 9.84 -18.91 -14.69
N SER A 8 9.08 -19.20 -13.65
CA SER A 8 9.52 -20.09 -12.63
C SER A 8 9.71 -21.47 -13.28
N ASN A 9 10.95 -21.85 -13.50
CA ASN A 9 11.35 -23.24 -13.33
C ASN A 9 11.19 -23.59 -11.83
N ILE A 10 10.06 -23.16 -11.24
CA ILE A 10 9.66 -23.56 -9.92
C ILE A 10 9.74 -25.06 -9.93
N ASN A 11 10.40 -25.59 -8.95
CA ASN A 11 10.42 -27.01 -8.68
C ASN A 11 9.00 -27.37 -8.21
N GLN A 12 8.02 -27.33 -9.16
CA GLN A 12 6.57 -27.51 -8.94
C GLN A 12 6.30 -28.68 -8.01
N ASN A 13 7.11 -29.74 -8.14
CA ASN A 13 7.04 -30.90 -7.26
C ASN A 13 7.28 -30.54 -5.79
N VAL A 14 8.08 -29.51 -5.48
CA VAL A 14 8.35 -29.12 -4.08
C VAL A 14 7.17 -28.34 -3.49
N VAL A 15 6.58 -27.41 -4.22
CA VAL A 15 5.41 -26.64 -3.75
C VAL A 15 4.21 -27.57 -3.57
N GLU A 16 3.95 -28.45 -4.53
CA GLU A 16 2.87 -29.44 -4.44
C GLU A 16 3.08 -30.39 -3.25
N GLU A 17 4.30 -30.89 -3.02
CA GLU A 17 4.65 -31.72 -1.86
C GLU A 17 4.43 -30.96 -0.53
N GLU A 18 4.79 -29.67 -0.48
CA GLU A 18 4.61 -28.84 0.72
C GLU A 18 3.13 -28.54 0.97
N ILE A 19 2.35 -28.21 -0.06
CA ILE A 19 0.91 -28.02 0.04
C ILE A 19 0.24 -29.30 0.55
N GLN A 20 0.61 -30.47 0.02
CA GLN A 20 0.06 -31.74 0.48
C GLN A 20 0.44 -32.01 1.94
N LEU A 21 1.70 -31.81 2.32
CA LEU A 21 2.17 -31.95 3.69
C LEU A 21 1.39 -31.06 4.68
N LEU A 22 1.26 -29.76 4.34
CA LEU A 22 0.52 -28.80 5.16
C LEU A 22 -0.97 -29.16 5.26
N THR A 23 -1.55 -29.64 4.17
CA THR A 23 -2.95 -30.14 4.14
C THR A 23 -3.13 -31.31 5.06
N ASP A 24 -2.24 -32.31 5.01
CA ASP A 24 -2.30 -33.51 5.86
C ASP A 24 -2.16 -33.14 7.35
N MET A 25 -1.25 -32.20 7.64
CA MET A 25 -1.05 -31.69 9.00
C MET A 25 -2.26 -30.91 9.52
N LEU A 26 -2.91 -30.13 8.67
CA LEU A 26 -4.14 -29.39 9.00
C LEU A 26 -5.30 -30.37 9.26
N LEU A 27 -5.44 -31.43 8.44
CA LEU A 27 -6.42 -32.49 8.68
C LEU A 27 -6.16 -33.22 10.00
N GLU A 28 -4.89 -33.53 10.32
CA GLU A 28 -4.53 -34.15 11.59
C GLU A 28 -4.87 -33.24 12.78
N ALA A 29 -4.57 -31.95 12.68
CA ALA A 29 -4.94 -30.94 13.68
C ALA A 29 -6.45 -30.86 13.88
N THR A 30 -7.21 -30.83 12.78
CA THR A 30 -8.68 -30.79 12.80
C THR A 30 -9.29 -32.03 13.46
N LYS A 31 -8.74 -33.21 13.19
CA LYS A 31 -9.20 -34.47 13.78
C LYS A 31 -9.09 -34.47 15.30
N LYS A 32 -8.11 -33.75 15.87
CA LYS A 32 -7.90 -33.66 17.34
C LYS A 32 -8.94 -32.81 18.04
N ILE A 33 -9.52 -31.81 17.36
CA ILE A 33 -10.40 -30.80 17.96
C ILE A 33 -11.87 -30.97 17.62
N THR A 34 -12.24 -31.94 16.76
CA THR A 34 -13.62 -32.11 16.31
C THR A 34 -14.11 -33.54 16.44
N SER A 35 -15.45 -33.73 16.36
CA SER A 35 -16.07 -35.06 16.35
C SER A 35 -15.71 -35.83 15.07
N THR A 36 -15.69 -37.17 15.19
CA THR A 36 -15.47 -38.03 14.02
C THR A 36 -16.49 -37.77 12.88
N VAL A 37 -17.71 -37.39 13.21
CA VAL A 37 -18.76 -37.09 12.23
C VAL A 37 -18.42 -35.84 11.46
N THR A 38 -18.10 -34.72 12.17
CA THR A 38 -17.72 -33.44 11.56
C THR A 38 -16.43 -33.59 10.74
N PHE A 39 -15.44 -34.33 11.27
CA PHE A 39 -14.19 -34.61 10.55
C PHE A 39 -14.45 -35.34 9.22
N ASN A 40 -15.31 -36.35 9.21
CA ASN A 40 -15.64 -37.07 7.98
C ASN A 40 -16.33 -36.15 6.96
N LYS A 41 -17.22 -35.23 7.40
CA LYS A 41 -17.80 -34.21 6.51
C LYS A 41 -16.74 -33.28 5.93
N ILE A 42 -15.75 -32.83 6.71
CA ILE A 42 -14.63 -31.99 6.19
C ILE A 42 -13.85 -32.73 5.11
N VAL A 43 -13.53 -34.01 5.34
CA VAL A 43 -12.79 -34.83 4.37
C VAL A 43 -13.61 -35.01 3.09
N GLU A 44 -14.92 -35.21 3.21
CA GLU A 44 -15.84 -35.37 2.07
C GLU A 44 -15.96 -34.05 1.30
N LEU A 45 -16.20 -32.91 1.98
CA LEU A 45 -16.27 -31.61 1.36
C LEU A 45 -14.97 -31.26 0.62
N LYS A 46 -13.81 -31.55 1.24
CA LYS A 46 -12.51 -31.37 0.57
C LYS A 46 -12.39 -32.21 -0.69
N LYS A 47 -12.77 -33.47 -0.63
CA LYS A 47 -12.74 -34.37 -1.79
C LYS A 47 -13.66 -33.90 -2.91
N LEU A 48 -14.84 -33.37 -2.59
CA LEU A 48 -15.76 -32.81 -3.57
C LEU A 48 -15.23 -31.52 -4.17
N ALA A 49 -14.61 -30.65 -3.33
CA ALA A 49 -13.94 -29.43 -3.77
C ALA A 49 -12.80 -29.76 -4.76
N ASP A 50 -11.91 -30.69 -4.43
CA ASP A 50 -10.80 -31.13 -5.29
C ASP A 50 -11.30 -31.65 -6.65
N ARG A 51 -12.52 -32.22 -6.71
CA ARG A 51 -13.18 -32.72 -7.92
C ARG A 51 -14.07 -31.68 -8.60
N LYS A 52 -14.16 -30.47 -8.05
CA LYS A 52 -15.02 -29.36 -8.53
C LYS A 52 -16.52 -29.75 -8.62
N LYS A 53 -17.00 -30.63 -7.70
CA LYS A 53 -18.38 -31.09 -7.62
C LYS A 53 -19.21 -30.21 -6.71
N TYR A 54 -19.44 -28.96 -7.14
CA TYR A 54 -20.05 -27.93 -6.29
C TYR A 54 -21.50 -28.16 -5.94
N ASP A 55 -22.28 -28.81 -6.80
CA ASP A 55 -23.70 -29.16 -6.53
C ASP A 55 -23.78 -30.17 -5.36
N GLU A 56 -23.01 -31.29 -5.42
CA GLU A 56 -22.94 -32.29 -4.34
C GLU A 56 -22.45 -31.66 -3.03
N LEU A 57 -21.46 -30.76 -3.11
CA LEU A 57 -20.89 -30.01 -1.99
C LEU A 57 -21.94 -29.10 -1.34
N ASN A 58 -22.73 -28.38 -2.15
CA ASN A 58 -23.78 -27.48 -1.66
C ASN A 58 -24.91 -28.27 -0.93
N GLU A 59 -25.26 -29.42 -1.39
CA GLU A 59 -26.25 -30.30 -0.71
C GLU A 59 -25.76 -30.71 0.69
N ILE A 60 -24.49 -31.03 0.86
CA ILE A 60 -23.91 -31.32 2.18
C ILE A 60 -23.95 -30.09 3.08
N ILE A 61 -23.56 -28.89 2.55
CA ILE A 61 -23.54 -27.64 3.30
C ILE A 61 -24.92 -27.33 3.89
N LYS A 62 -26.01 -27.53 3.15
CA LYS A 62 -27.38 -27.30 3.62
C LYS A 62 -27.77 -28.16 4.83
N THR A 63 -27.10 -29.28 5.05
CA THR A 63 -27.38 -30.20 6.17
C THR A 63 -26.59 -29.88 7.44
N LEU A 64 -25.62 -28.96 7.37
CA LEU A 64 -24.73 -28.64 8.49
C LEU A 64 -25.46 -27.83 9.58
N ASN A 65 -25.16 -28.13 10.84
CA ASN A 65 -25.55 -27.27 11.95
C ASN A 65 -24.52 -26.14 12.16
N GLN A 66 -24.81 -25.20 13.06
CA GLN A 66 -23.99 -24.00 13.26
C GLN A 66 -22.56 -24.32 13.73
N GLU A 67 -22.40 -25.26 14.66
CA GLU A 67 -21.08 -25.67 15.18
C GLU A 67 -20.23 -26.33 14.06
N GLU A 68 -20.83 -27.19 13.26
CA GLU A 68 -20.18 -27.79 12.10
C GLU A 68 -19.74 -26.76 11.07
N MET A 69 -20.60 -25.77 10.78
CA MET A 69 -20.27 -24.68 9.84
C MET A 69 -19.08 -23.85 10.33
N GLU A 70 -18.98 -23.57 11.63
CA GLU A 70 -17.88 -22.81 12.19
C GLU A 70 -16.55 -23.55 12.07
N ILE A 71 -16.52 -24.84 12.41
CA ILE A 71 -15.30 -25.67 12.29
C ILE A 71 -14.88 -25.81 10.82
N ILE A 72 -15.84 -26.02 9.91
CA ILE A 72 -15.60 -26.14 8.47
C ILE A 72 -15.08 -24.81 7.92
N ALA A 73 -15.68 -23.68 8.32
CA ALA A 73 -15.21 -22.35 7.93
C ALA A 73 -13.75 -22.09 8.37
N ASN A 74 -13.40 -22.45 9.60
CA ASN A 74 -12.03 -22.34 10.11
C ASN A 74 -11.05 -23.20 9.32
N PHE A 75 -11.41 -24.45 9.00
CA PHE A 75 -10.55 -25.35 8.19
C PHE A 75 -10.30 -24.76 6.79
N PHE A 76 -11.38 -24.41 6.06
CA PHE A 76 -11.27 -23.90 4.69
C PHE A 76 -10.71 -22.46 4.63
N SER A 77 -10.73 -21.70 5.72
CA SER A 77 -10.05 -20.39 5.80
C SER A 77 -8.56 -20.54 6.10
N THR A 78 -8.16 -21.55 6.88
CA THR A 78 -6.77 -21.81 7.22
C THR A 78 -5.99 -22.44 6.05
N LEU A 79 -6.62 -23.31 5.27
CA LEU A 79 -5.95 -24.02 4.18
C LEU A 79 -5.36 -23.07 3.10
N PRO A 80 -6.09 -22.09 2.53
CA PRO A 80 -5.52 -21.12 1.59
C PRO A 80 -4.38 -20.29 2.20
N LEU A 81 -4.42 -20.01 3.50
CA LEU A 81 -3.35 -19.30 4.19
C LEU A 81 -2.06 -20.13 4.20
N LEU A 82 -2.15 -21.42 4.47
CA LEU A 82 -1.01 -22.34 4.44
C LEU A 82 -0.43 -22.50 3.03
N ILE A 83 -1.31 -22.58 2.01
CA ILE A 83 -0.89 -22.61 0.59
C ILE A 83 -0.12 -21.34 0.24
N ASN A 84 -0.63 -20.16 0.66
CA ASN A 84 0.05 -18.89 0.43
C ASN A 84 1.46 -18.87 1.04
N ILE A 85 1.66 -19.45 2.24
CA ILE A 85 2.97 -19.50 2.88
C ILE A 85 3.96 -20.35 2.07
N SER A 86 3.53 -21.52 1.55
CA SER A 86 4.40 -22.35 0.70
C SER A 86 4.80 -21.65 -0.59
N GLU A 87 3.85 -20.99 -1.26
CA GLU A 87 4.13 -20.20 -2.47
C GLU A 87 5.11 -19.03 -2.19
N ASP A 88 4.95 -18.34 -1.05
CA ASP A 88 5.83 -17.24 -0.65
C ASP A 88 7.26 -17.71 -0.32
N VAL A 89 7.39 -18.91 0.27
CA VAL A 89 8.71 -19.54 0.51
C VAL A 89 9.41 -19.87 -0.80
N ASP A 90 8.68 -20.44 -1.76
CA ASP A 90 9.27 -20.80 -3.04
C ASP A 90 9.70 -19.57 -3.85
N LEU A 91 8.88 -18.52 -3.90
CA LEU A 91 9.22 -17.23 -4.49
C LEU A 91 10.50 -16.65 -3.86
N ALA A 92 10.62 -16.71 -2.52
CA ALA A 92 11.82 -16.23 -1.82
C ALA A 92 13.07 -17.03 -2.19
N PHE A 93 12.95 -18.34 -2.39
CA PHE A 93 14.06 -19.15 -2.87
C PHE A 93 14.46 -18.80 -4.30
N GLU A 94 13.51 -18.64 -5.19
CA GLU A 94 13.76 -18.30 -6.59
C GLU A 94 14.47 -16.94 -6.72
N VAL A 95 13.96 -15.91 -6.03
CA VAL A 95 14.59 -14.59 -5.99
C VAL A 95 16.00 -14.64 -5.45
N ASN A 96 16.24 -15.36 -4.33
CA ASN A 96 17.58 -15.51 -3.78
C ASN A 96 18.52 -16.28 -4.72
N TYR A 97 18.02 -17.30 -5.43
CA TYR A 97 18.79 -18.03 -6.42
C TYR A 97 19.20 -17.12 -7.59
N LYS A 98 18.26 -16.39 -8.18
CA LYS A 98 18.52 -15.46 -9.29
C LYS A 98 19.37 -14.25 -8.89
N ASN A 99 19.30 -13.81 -7.63
CA ASN A 99 20.22 -12.78 -7.12
C ASN A 99 21.66 -13.27 -6.98
N ASN A 100 21.84 -14.56 -6.66
CA ASN A 100 23.16 -15.18 -6.51
C ASN A 100 23.71 -15.76 -7.82
N SER A 101 22.86 -15.97 -8.82
CA SER A 101 23.22 -16.33 -10.19
C SER A 101 23.24 -15.08 -11.08
N GLU A 102 23.90 -15.11 -12.20
CA GLU A 102 23.89 -14.02 -13.18
C GLU A 102 22.58 -13.94 -13.99
N GLU A 103 21.56 -14.70 -13.59
CA GLU A 103 20.27 -14.73 -14.26
C GLU A 103 19.50 -13.42 -14.05
N SER A 104 18.93 -12.91 -15.13
CA SER A 104 18.08 -11.72 -15.13
C SER A 104 16.66 -12.05 -14.71
N TYR A 105 15.98 -11.08 -14.09
CA TYR A 105 14.53 -11.10 -13.86
C TYR A 105 13.98 -9.68 -13.94
N VAL A 106 12.69 -9.57 -14.22
CA VAL A 106 12.00 -8.27 -14.32
C VAL A 106 12.08 -7.51 -12.99
N GLY A 107 12.65 -6.30 -13.02
CA GLY A 107 12.84 -5.46 -11.85
C GLY A 107 14.09 -5.78 -11.03
N LYS A 108 15.10 -6.45 -11.61
CA LYS A 108 16.41 -6.66 -10.98
C LYS A 108 17.22 -5.37 -11.02
N LEU A 109 17.63 -4.85 -9.87
CA LEU A 109 18.31 -3.56 -9.76
C LEU A 109 19.66 -3.53 -10.51
N SER A 110 20.40 -4.64 -10.50
CA SER A 110 21.68 -4.71 -11.22
C SER A 110 21.53 -4.51 -12.74
N ASP A 111 20.42 -5.00 -13.31
CA ASP A 111 20.15 -4.87 -14.73
C ASP A 111 19.73 -3.45 -15.09
N SER A 112 18.89 -2.84 -14.25
CA SER A 112 18.45 -1.46 -14.40
C SER A 112 19.63 -0.48 -14.36
N ILE A 113 20.60 -0.69 -13.45
CA ILE A 113 21.80 0.14 -13.32
C ILE A 113 22.76 -0.08 -14.51
N LYS A 114 22.99 -1.33 -14.92
CA LYS A 114 23.86 -1.63 -16.09
C LYS A 114 23.34 -1.03 -17.40
N ASN A 115 22.03 -0.91 -17.54
CA ASN A 115 21.36 -0.40 -18.75
C ASN A 115 21.10 1.11 -18.72
N LEU A 116 21.61 1.85 -17.73
CA LEU A 116 21.46 3.31 -17.65
C LEU A 116 22.10 4.01 -18.85
N LYS A 117 21.34 4.94 -19.44
CA LYS A 117 21.83 5.82 -20.52
C LYS A 117 22.36 7.14 -19.99
N ASP A 118 21.78 7.62 -18.89
CA ASP A 118 22.21 8.81 -18.17
C ASP A 118 22.19 8.54 -16.67
N THR A 119 23.36 8.63 -16.04
CA THR A 119 23.53 8.42 -14.60
C THR A 119 22.93 9.56 -13.76
N ASN A 120 22.69 10.74 -14.34
CA ASN A 120 22.08 11.88 -13.65
C ASN A 120 20.66 11.58 -13.16
N ILE A 121 19.97 10.62 -13.76
CA ILE A 121 18.67 10.12 -13.31
C ILE A 121 18.70 9.76 -11.80
N LEU A 122 19.81 9.20 -11.32
CA LEU A 122 19.97 8.72 -9.96
C LEU A 122 20.13 9.85 -8.93
N ASN A 123 20.48 11.07 -9.36
CA ASN A 123 20.83 12.15 -8.44
C ASN A 123 19.67 12.59 -7.54
N ASN A 124 18.43 12.54 -8.02
CA ASN A 124 17.27 13.03 -7.30
C ASN A 124 16.17 11.96 -7.12
N ILE A 125 16.43 10.73 -7.59
CA ILE A 125 15.42 9.66 -7.52
C ILE A 125 14.93 9.44 -6.08
N ASN A 126 13.62 9.41 -5.89
CA ASN A 126 13.01 9.14 -4.59
C ASN A 126 11.72 8.33 -4.75
N VAL A 127 11.76 7.09 -4.30
CA VAL A 127 10.63 6.16 -4.30
C VAL A 127 10.05 6.08 -2.90
N VAL A 128 8.76 6.37 -2.75
CA VAL A 128 8.12 6.48 -1.45
C VAL A 128 6.88 5.57 -1.36
N PRO A 129 7.04 4.33 -0.90
CA PRO A 129 5.90 3.52 -0.47
C PRO A 129 5.24 4.16 0.76
N VAL A 130 3.92 4.33 0.72
CA VAL A 130 3.14 4.96 1.79
C VAL A 130 2.18 3.96 2.39
N LEU A 131 2.38 3.62 3.66
CA LEU A 131 1.55 2.63 4.34
C LEU A 131 0.24 3.27 4.82
N THR A 132 -0.88 2.68 4.43
CA THR A 132 -2.20 3.14 4.82
C THR A 132 -2.91 2.12 5.71
N ALA A 133 -3.75 2.60 6.64
CA ALA A 133 -4.67 1.73 7.35
C ALA A 133 -5.75 1.24 6.39
N HIS A 134 -5.87 -0.08 6.27
CA HIS A 134 -6.89 -0.65 5.42
C HIS A 134 -7.85 -1.52 6.22
N PRO A 135 -9.16 -1.30 6.05
CA PRO A 135 -10.15 -2.05 6.82
C PRO A 135 -10.20 -3.54 6.50
N THR A 136 -9.62 -4.01 5.37
CA THR A 136 -9.57 -5.43 5.01
C THR A 136 -8.34 -6.16 5.55
N GLN A 137 -7.44 -5.48 6.29
CA GLN A 137 -6.36 -6.15 7.01
C GLN A 137 -6.92 -6.86 8.25
N VAL A 138 -7.47 -8.02 8.04
CA VAL A 138 -8.19 -8.78 9.07
C VAL A 138 -7.26 -9.54 10.00
N GLN A 139 -6.01 -9.83 9.59
CA GLN A 139 -5.10 -10.71 10.33
C GLN A 139 -4.67 -10.09 11.67
N ARG A 140 -4.76 -10.92 12.73
CA ARG A 140 -4.27 -10.58 14.07
C ARG A 140 -2.74 -10.68 14.11
N LYS A 141 -2.10 -9.96 15.05
CA LYS A 141 -0.65 -10.08 15.26
C LYS A 141 -0.23 -11.53 15.50
N THR A 142 -0.98 -12.27 16.31
CA THR A 142 -0.76 -13.70 16.57
C THR A 142 -0.77 -14.54 15.30
N THR A 143 -1.67 -14.27 14.37
CA THR A 143 -1.71 -14.96 13.08
C THR A 143 -0.45 -14.65 12.26
N LEU A 144 -0.01 -13.38 12.24
CA LEU A 144 1.23 -12.98 11.56
C LEU A 144 2.46 -13.66 12.18
N ASP A 145 2.54 -13.75 13.52
CA ASP A 145 3.63 -14.43 14.21
C ASP A 145 3.67 -15.94 13.88
N LEU A 146 2.51 -16.57 13.84
CA LEU A 146 2.39 -18.01 13.52
C LEU A 146 2.73 -18.29 12.05
N THR A 147 2.25 -17.46 11.12
CA THR A 147 2.57 -17.60 9.69
C THR A 147 4.05 -17.39 9.42
N GLU A 148 4.70 -16.44 10.10
CA GLU A 148 6.15 -16.25 10.01
C GLU A 148 6.92 -17.45 10.55
N ASN A 149 6.49 -18.05 11.66
CA ASN A 149 7.12 -19.24 12.21
C ASN A 149 6.99 -20.44 11.25
N ILE A 150 5.81 -20.64 10.65
CA ILE A 150 5.57 -21.68 9.64
C ILE A 150 6.45 -21.42 8.41
N HIS A 151 6.51 -20.19 7.90
CA HIS A 151 7.37 -19.79 6.79
C HIS A 151 8.85 -20.11 7.07
N ASN A 152 9.36 -19.74 8.27
CA ASN A 152 10.73 -20.01 8.65
C ASN A 152 11.04 -21.52 8.80
N LEU A 153 10.05 -22.33 9.21
CA LEU A 153 10.19 -23.79 9.23
C LEU A 153 10.19 -24.37 7.82
N LEU A 154 9.32 -23.91 6.92
CA LEU A 154 9.31 -24.36 5.53
C LEU A 154 10.59 -23.98 4.78
N ARG A 155 11.18 -22.82 5.02
CA ARG A 155 12.51 -22.49 4.48
C ARG A 155 13.59 -23.50 4.80
N LYS A 156 13.49 -24.20 5.95
CA LYS A 156 14.42 -25.27 6.37
C LYS A 156 14.10 -26.64 5.76
N HIS A 157 13.02 -26.75 4.99
CA HIS A 157 12.59 -28.03 4.43
C HIS A 157 13.65 -28.69 3.53
N ARG A 158 14.39 -27.87 2.75
CA ARG A 158 15.51 -28.37 1.94
C ARG A 158 16.64 -28.96 2.78
N ASP A 159 16.97 -28.31 3.91
CA ASP A 159 17.97 -28.83 4.86
C ASP A 159 17.51 -30.13 5.53
N VAL A 160 16.21 -30.25 5.79
CA VAL A 160 15.58 -31.48 6.27
C VAL A 160 15.69 -32.61 5.23
N LYS A 161 15.41 -32.30 3.95
CA LYS A 161 15.55 -33.27 2.85
C LYS A 161 17.01 -33.75 2.69
N ASN A 162 17.97 -32.87 2.94
CA ASN A 162 19.41 -33.17 2.90
C ASN A 162 19.96 -33.81 4.18
N GLY A 163 19.10 -34.10 5.17
CA GLY A 163 19.52 -34.75 6.43
C GLY A 163 20.27 -33.85 7.42
N LEU A 164 20.36 -32.53 7.14
CA LEU A 164 21.03 -31.55 8.01
C LEU A 164 20.22 -31.20 9.25
N ILE A 165 18.89 -31.34 9.17
CA ILE A 165 17.95 -31.11 10.28
C ILE A 165 17.14 -32.37 10.56
N ASN A 166 16.91 -32.67 11.85
CA ASN A 166 16.11 -33.82 12.26
C ASN A 166 14.67 -33.70 11.78
N LYS A 167 14.28 -34.58 10.87
CA LYS A 167 12.95 -34.56 10.21
C LYS A 167 11.79 -34.71 11.21
N SER A 168 11.94 -35.58 12.23
CA SER A 168 10.88 -35.80 13.22
C SER A 168 10.60 -34.55 14.05
N LYS A 169 11.66 -33.94 14.58
CA LYS A 169 11.54 -32.70 15.37
C LYS A 169 11.00 -31.53 14.51
N TRP A 170 11.47 -31.39 13.28
CA TRP A 170 10.96 -30.37 12.36
C TRP A 170 9.48 -30.55 12.06
N LYS A 171 9.03 -31.78 11.82
CA LYS A 171 7.61 -32.08 11.62
C LYS A 171 6.77 -31.77 12.86
N GLU A 172 7.26 -32.09 14.04
CA GLU A 172 6.60 -31.81 15.31
C GLU A 172 6.45 -30.30 15.54
N ASP A 173 7.52 -29.52 15.30
CA ASP A 173 7.49 -28.06 15.42
C ASP A 173 6.49 -27.45 14.41
N LEU A 174 6.46 -27.92 13.16
CA LEU A 174 5.54 -27.45 12.14
C LEU A 174 4.09 -27.78 12.51
N GLN A 175 3.81 -29.04 12.91
CA GLN A 175 2.49 -29.50 13.36
C GLN A 175 1.98 -28.64 14.54
N LYS A 176 2.83 -28.34 15.51
CA LYS A 176 2.50 -27.50 16.66
C LYS A 176 2.01 -26.12 16.22
N HIS A 177 2.71 -25.46 15.30
CA HIS A 177 2.31 -24.12 14.85
C HIS A 177 1.00 -24.14 14.03
N ILE A 178 0.77 -25.20 13.24
CA ILE A 178 -0.50 -25.39 12.51
C ILE A 178 -1.66 -25.63 13.48
N GLU A 179 -1.47 -26.46 14.52
CA GLU A 179 -2.48 -26.69 15.56
C GLU A 179 -2.83 -25.40 16.31
N ILE A 180 -1.83 -24.59 16.67
CA ILE A 180 -2.07 -23.30 17.32
C ILE A 180 -2.81 -22.36 16.36
N LEU A 181 -2.41 -22.32 15.08
CA LEU A 181 -3.06 -21.46 14.07
C LEU A 181 -4.54 -21.81 13.90
N LEU A 182 -4.86 -23.09 13.77
CA LEU A 182 -6.24 -23.58 13.63
C LEU A 182 -7.11 -23.27 14.87
N GLN A 183 -6.51 -23.31 16.08
CA GLN A 183 -7.19 -23.06 17.35
C GLN A 183 -7.18 -21.58 17.77
N SER A 184 -6.58 -20.71 16.98
CA SER A 184 -6.54 -19.27 17.25
C SER A 184 -7.71 -18.56 16.59
N ASP A 185 -8.32 -17.61 17.30
CA ASP A 185 -9.36 -16.76 16.71
C ASP A 185 -8.79 -15.98 15.53
N ILE A 186 -9.35 -16.20 14.35
CA ILE A 186 -8.96 -15.53 13.12
C ILE A 186 -9.52 -14.10 13.08
N ILE A 187 -10.74 -13.91 13.58
CA ILE A 187 -11.44 -12.62 13.60
C ILE A 187 -11.27 -11.88 14.92
N ARG A 188 -11.55 -10.57 14.89
CA ARG A 188 -11.48 -9.71 16.08
C ARG A 188 -12.88 -9.45 16.61
N GLU A 189 -13.12 -9.75 17.88
CA GLU A 189 -14.38 -9.45 18.58
C GLU A 189 -14.58 -7.95 18.81
N LYS A 190 -13.49 -7.19 18.99
CA LYS A 190 -13.55 -5.76 19.32
C LYS A 190 -13.01 -4.90 18.18
N LYS A 191 -13.70 -3.78 17.92
CA LYS A 191 -13.28 -2.79 16.93
C LYS A 191 -11.90 -2.22 17.27
N LEU A 192 -11.04 -2.09 16.25
CA LEU A 192 -9.73 -1.49 16.40
C LEU A 192 -9.82 0.01 16.73
N LYS A 193 -8.94 0.45 17.62
CA LYS A 193 -8.65 1.88 17.82
C LYS A 193 -7.47 2.30 16.94
N VAL A 194 -7.37 3.58 16.59
CA VAL A 194 -6.24 4.13 15.82
C VAL A 194 -4.89 3.76 16.44
N ALA A 195 -4.78 3.75 17.78
CA ALA A 195 -3.58 3.33 18.49
C ALA A 195 -3.16 1.86 18.20
N ASN A 196 -4.13 0.97 17.96
CA ASN A 196 -3.85 -0.42 17.58
C ASN A 196 -3.38 -0.51 16.13
N GLU A 197 -3.94 0.30 15.23
CA GLU A 197 -3.51 0.39 13.83
C GLU A 197 -2.06 0.90 13.73
N ILE A 198 -1.72 1.95 14.49
CA ILE A 198 -0.33 2.45 14.60
C ILE A 198 0.61 1.32 15.03
N LYS A 199 0.27 0.59 16.08
CA LYS A 199 1.10 -0.52 16.57
C LYS A 199 1.24 -1.65 15.54
N ASN A 200 0.17 -1.99 14.84
CA ASN A 200 0.17 -3.05 13.83
C ASN A 200 1.07 -2.70 12.64
N VAL A 201 1.00 -1.46 12.13
CA VAL A 201 1.84 -1.07 10.99
C VAL A 201 3.32 -1.00 11.38
N LEU A 202 3.64 -0.52 12.58
CA LEU A 202 5.01 -0.47 13.07
C LEU A 202 5.64 -1.86 13.22
N GLU A 203 4.85 -2.90 13.37
CA GLU A 203 5.35 -4.27 13.38
C GLU A 203 5.98 -4.66 12.04
N TYR A 204 5.43 -4.22 10.89
CA TYR A 204 6.05 -4.46 9.59
C TYR A 204 7.40 -3.75 9.45
N TYR A 205 7.55 -2.54 10.01
CA TYR A 205 8.86 -1.88 10.01
C TYR A 205 9.89 -2.69 10.78
N ASN A 206 9.52 -3.18 11.96
CA ASN A 206 10.41 -3.97 12.81
C ASN A 206 10.79 -5.32 12.18
N ARG A 207 9.82 -6.00 11.52
CA ARG A 207 10.02 -7.35 10.96
C ARG A 207 10.78 -7.33 9.62
N SER A 208 10.45 -6.40 8.75
CA SER A 208 10.86 -6.47 7.34
C SER A 208 11.44 -5.18 6.79
N PHE A 209 10.72 -4.04 6.84
CA PHE A 209 11.11 -2.85 6.10
C PHE A 209 12.49 -2.31 6.45
N ILE A 210 12.83 -2.14 7.73
CA ILE A 210 14.11 -1.56 8.12
C ILE A 210 15.26 -2.39 7.54
N LYS A 211 15.20 -3.73 7.70
CA LYS A 211 16.24 -4.62 7.20
C LYS A 211 16.25 -4.72 5.67
N ALA A 212 15.09 -4.77 5.03
CA ALA A 212 15.01 -4.85 3.57
C ALA A 212 15.56 -3.59 2.89
N ILE A 213 15.17 -2.41 3.39
CA ILE A 213 15.63 -1.13 2.84
C ILE A 213 17.13 -0.93 3.06
N THR A 214 17.65 -1.20 4.27
CA THR A 214 19.09 -1.06 4.54
C THR A 214 19.93 -2.00 3.68
N LYS A 215 19.50 -3.26 3.55
CA LYS A 215 20.16 -4.23 2.66
C LYS A 215 20.13 -3.80 1.19
N LEU A 216 18.97 -3.30 0.72
CA LEU A 216 18.84 -2.80 -0.66
C LEU A 216 19.75 -1.59 -0.91
N MET A 217 19.91 -0.70 0.07
CA MET A 217 20.82 0.45 -0.04
C MET A 217 22.29 0.05 -0.06
N VAL A 218 22.68 -0.94 0.71
CA VAL A 218 24.05 -1.50 0.66
C VAL A 218 24.33 -2.08 -0.73
N GLU A 219 23.39 -2.86 -1.29
CA GLU A 219 23.52 -3.41 -2.63
C GLU A 219 23.54 -2.32 -3.71
N TYR A 220 22.66 -1.32 -3.62
CA TYR A 220 22.66 -0.15 -4.51
C TYR A 220 24.03 0.55 -4.53
N LYS A 221 24.58 0.88 -3.36
CA LYS A 221 25.90 1.52 -3.23
C LYS A 221 27.01 0.65 -3.82
N LYS A 222 26.92 -0.66 -3.65
CA LYS A 222 27.87 -1.63 -4.25
C LYS A 222 27.77 -1.62 -5.77
N LEU A 223 26.55 -1.70 -6.33
CA LEU A 223 26.32 -1.68 -7.77
C LEU A 223 26.79 -0.38 -8.42
N LEU A 224 26.61 0.78 -7.77
CA LEU A 224 27.17 2.05 -8.27
C LEU A 224 28.70 2.00 -8.35
N ARG A 225 29.37 1.52 -7.30
CA ARG A 225 30.84 1.36 -7.31
C ARG A 225 31.34 0.42 -8.41
N GLU A 226 30.66 -0.71 -8.62
CA GLU A 226 31.00 -1.70 -9.64
C GLU A 226 30.80 -1.16 -11.07
N ASN A 227 29.89 -0.22 -11.27
CA ASN A 227 29.62 0.44 -12.55
C ASN A 227 30.31 1.80 -12.70
N PHE A 228 31.21 2.19 -11.79
CA PHE A 228 31.94 3.46 -11.78
C PHE A 228 31.04 4.69 -11.79
N ILE A 229 29.90 4.63 -11.08
CA ILE A 229 28.95 5.72 -10.91
C ILE A 229 29.14 6.34 -9.53
N ASP A 230 29.24 7.67 -9.49
CA ASP A 230 29.37 8.40 -8.23
C ASP A 230 28.07 8.33 -7.40
N LEU A 231 28.21 8.13 -6.09
CA LEU A 231 27.08 8.15 -5.17
C LEU A 231 26.74 9.60 -4.80
N VAL A 232 25.71 10.16 -5.44
CA VAL A 232 25.18 11.49 -5.13
C VAL A 232 23.98 11.42 -4.19
N ASN A 233 23.08 10.47 -4.43
CA ASN A 233 21.85 10.30 -3.67
C ASN A 233 21.95 9.08 -2.75
N GLU A 234 21.97 9.35 -1.44
CA GLU A 234 22.07 8.30 -0.42
C GLU A 234 20.70 7.82 0.11
N THR A 235 19.60 8.47 -0.31
CA THR A 235 18.23 8.16 0.16
C THR A 235 17.22 8.01 -0.96
N PRO A 236 17.51 7.15 -1.98
CA PRO A 236 16.61 6.99 -3.13
C PRO A 236 15.29 6.29 -2.77
N ILE A 237 15.20 5.68 -1.59
CA ILE A 237 13.97 5.09 -1.05
C ILE A 237 13.72 5.68 0.32
N THR A 238 12.52 6.23 0.54
CA THR A 238 12.04 6.70 1.84
C THR A 238 10.61 6.18 2.07
N MET A 239 10.12 6.28 3.30
CA MET A 239 8.81 5.73 3.66
C MET A 239 7.82 6.82 4.04
N GLY A 240 6.55 6.60 3.69
CA GLY A 240 5.41 7.41 4.13
C GLY A 240 4.42 6.60 4.96
N MET A 241 3.58 7.28 5.72
CA MET A 241 2.55 6.65 6.55
C MET A 241 1.34 7.58 6.71
N TRP A 242 0.13 7.04 6.50
CA TRP A 242 -1.13 7.76 6.73
C TRP A 242 -1.69 7.58 8.14
N ILE A 243 -1.29 6.49 8.83
CA ILE A 243 -1.90 6.08 10.09
C ILE A 243 -1.53 7.07 11.20
N GLY A 244 -2.54 7.74 11.73
CA GLY A 244 -2.42 8.82 12.71
C GLY A 244 -2.46 10.23 12.12
N GLY A 245 -2.37 10.39 10.77
CA GLY A 245 -2.46 11.68 10.07
C GLY A 245 -3.71 11.85 9.20
N ASP A 246 -4.29 10.75 8.72
CA ASP A 246 -5.45 10.75 7.83
C ASP A 246 -6.76 10.90 8.63
N ARG A 247 -7.37 12.09 8.53
CA ARG A 247 -8.62 12.45 9.22
C ARG A 247 -9.86 12.32 8.34
N ASP A 248 -9.68 12.22 7.02
CA ASP A 248 -10.81 12.16 6.09
C ASP A 248 -11.75 11.01 6.44
N GLY A 249 -12.96 11.40 6.90
CA GLY A 249 -14.00 10.49 7.36
C GLY A 249 -13.58 9.57 8.52
N ASN A 250 -12.56 9.91 9.30
CA ASN A 250 -12.17 9.20 10.53
C ASN A 250 -12.13 10.14 11.75
N PRO A 251 -13.21 10.29 12.49
CA PRO A 251 -13.29 11.20 13.64
C PRO A 251 -12.37 10.80 14.81
N PHE A 252 -11.82 9.58 14.79
CA PHE A 252 -10.93 9.05 15.82
C PHE A 252 -9.46 9.41 15.62
N VAL A 253 -9.12 10.04 14.50
CA VAL A 253 -7.79 10.63 14.29
C VAL A 253 -7.79 12.05 14.85
N THR A 254 -6.96 12.26 15.86
CA THR A 254 -6.88 13.48 16.67
C THR A 254 -5.42 13.93 16.85
N ALA A 255 -5.20 15.08 17.44
CA ALA A 255 -3.88 15.56 17.82
C ALA A 255 -3.11 14.53 18.66
N ASP A 256 -3.77 13.86 19.61
CA ASP A 256 -3.16 12.84 20.45
C ASP A 256 -2.72 11.62 19.64
N THR A 257 -3.52 11.19 18.65
CA THR A 257 -3.17 10.04 17.80
C THR A 257 -2.03 10.39 16.84
N LEU A 258 -1.98 11.63 16.33
CA LEU A 258 -0.85 12.13 15.52
C LEU A 258 0.44 12.11 16.34
N LYS A 259 0.39 12.65 17.56
CA LYS A 259 1.53 12.65 18.49
C LYS A 259 1.95 11.23 18.86
N LEU A 260 0.98 10.33 19.15
CA LEU A 260 1.25 8.93 19.46
C LEU A 260 1.95 8.22 18.29
N SER A 261 1.49 8.46 17.05
CA SER A 261 2.09 7.89 15.84
C SER A 261 3.56 8.31 15.71
N ALA A 262 3.84 9.61 15.77
CA ALA A 262 5.20 10.14 15.69
C ALA A 262 6.13 9.63 16.81
N MET A 263 5.64 9.62 18.06
CA MET A 263 6.45 9.15 19.20
C MET A 263 6.73 7.65 19.15
N LYS A 264 5.77 6.82 18.69
CA LYS A 264 5.99 5.37 18.54
C LYS A 264 6.95 5.03 17.40
N GLN A 265 6.93 5.78 16.32
CA GLN A 265 7.91 5.68 15.23
C GLN A 265 9.32 6.03 15.75
N CYS A 266 9.45 7.14 16.45
CA CYS A 266 10.71 7.57 17.07
C CYS A 266 11.25 6.52 18.05
N GLU A 267 10.40 5.97 18.93
CA GLU A 267 10.77 4.93 19.88
C GLU A 267 11.33 3.68 19.17
N LEU A 268 10.66 3.25 18.11
CA LEU A 268 11.04 2.07 17.37
C LEU A 268 12.39 2.23 16.69
N ILE A 269 12.59 3.32 15.97
CA ILE A 269 13.83 3.49 15.19
C ILE A 269 15.05 3.74 16.07
N ILE A 270 14.92 4.53 17.14
CA ILE A 270 16.02 4.71 18.09
C ILE A 270 16.36 3.40 18.79
N THR A 271 15.37 2.59 19.15
CA THR A 271 15.60 1.26 19.75
C THR A 271 16.34 0.36 18.77
N TYR A 272 15.99 0.41 17.47
CA TYR A 272 16.72 -0.32 16.43
C TYR A 272 18.19 0.11 16.38
N TYR A 273 18.49 1.42 16.37
CA TYR A 273 19.88 1.91 16.36
C TYR A 273 20.66 1.49 17.60
N MET A 274 20.03 1.55 18.78
CA MET A 274 20.66 1.06 20.01
C MET A 274 21.02 -0.43 19.94
N ASN A 275 20.14 -1.25 19.38
CA ASN A 275 20.40 -2.69 19.20
C ASN A 275 21.56 -2.92 18.20
N GLN A 276 21.64 -2.15 17.11
CA GLN A 276 22.77 -2.22 16.16
C GLN A 276 24.08 -1.80 16.80
N LEU A 277 24.07 -0.73 17.60
CA LEU A 277 25.24 -0.31 18.38
C LEU A 277 25.67 -1.38 19.39
N ASP A 278 24.74 -2.12 20.02
CA ASP A 278 25.06 -3.24 20.91
C ASP A 278 25.74 -4.40 20.15
N ILE A 279 25.38 -4.65 18.88
CA ILE A 279 26.06 -5.62 18.02
C ILE A 279 27.48 -5.14 17.71
N LEU A 280 27.63 -3.89 17.23
CA LEU A 280 28.93 -3.30 16.91
C LEU A 280 29.84 -3.26 18.15
N TYR A 281 29.31 -2.92 19.33
CA TYR A 281 30.03 -2.92 20.60
C TYR A 281 30.62 -4.29 20.94
N ARG A 282 29.92 -5.37 20.64
CA ARG A 282 30.42 -6.75 20.87
C ARG A 282 31.46 -7.18 19.85
N THR A 283 31.34 -6.74 18.60
CA THR A 283 32.18 -7.17 17.48
C THR A 283 33.43 -6.34 17.30
N PHE A 284 33.39 -5.00 17.60
CA PHE A 284 34.50 -4.09 17.36
C PHE A 284 35.50 -4.06 18.55
N SER A 285 36.12 -5.17 18.85
CA SER A 285 37.07 -5.34 19.98
C SER A 285 38.53 -5.14 19.56
N MET A 286 38.79 -4.35 18.48
CA MET A 286 40.14 -4.12 17.98
C MET A 286 40.99 -3.37 19.00
N SER A 287 42.23 -3.84 19.17
CA SER A 287 43.19 -3.25 20.12
C SER A 287 44.06 -2.18 19.45
N SER A 288 44.26 -1.05 20.09
CA SER A 288 45.18 0.02 19.66
C SER A 288 46.63 -0.45 19.56
N GLN A 289 46.98 -1.59 20.11
CA GLN A 289 48.30 -2.21 19.92
C GLN A 289 48.48 -2.83 18.51
N LEU A 290 47.39 -3.16 17.83
CA LEU A 290 47.43 -3.81 16.50
C LEU A 290 46.94 -2.88 15.39
N ILE A 291 45.99 -2.01 15.69
CA ILE A 291 45.40 -1.04 14.76
C ILE A 291 45.47 0.34 15.42
N LYS A 292 46.14 1.28 14.74
CA LYS A 292 46.25 2.67 15.22
C LYS A 292 44.91 3.37 14.97
N GLU A 293 44.27 3.84 16.00
CA GLU A 293 43.09 4.68 15.91
C GLU A 293 43.41 6.07 15.33
N SER A 294 42.45 6.68 14.60
CA SER A 294 42.55 8.08 14.21
C SER A 294 42.43 9.02 15.43
N ASP A 295 42.95 10.23 15.29
CA ASP A 295 42.88 11.23 16.39
C ASP A 295 41.41 11.56 16.72
N ASP A 296 40.53 11.66 15.72
CA ASP A 296 39.09 11.91 15.91
C ASP A 296 38.42 10.76 16.65
N LEU A 297 38.75 9.50 16.32
CA LEU A 297 38.22 8.33 17.05
C LEU A 297 38.69 8.33 18.51
N ARG A 298 39.95 8.70 18.76
CA ARG A 298 40.48 8.81 20.12
C ARG A 298 39.71 9.86 20.92
N LEU A 299 39.54 11.08 20.35
CA LEU A 299 38.79 12.16 20.99
C LEU A 299 37.32 11.73 21.29
N LEU A 300 36.69 10.98 20.40
CA LEU A 300 35.35 10.46 20.64
C LEU A 300 35.31 9.41 21.74
N ALA A 301 36.27 8.49 21.74
CA ALA A 301 36.38 7.41 22.74
C ALA A 301 36.72 7.95 24.14
N ASP A 302 37.52 9.04 24.25
CA ASP A 302 37.89 9.66 25.52
C ASP A 302 36.71 10.34 26.26
N LYS A 303 35.61 10.61 25.55
CA LYS A 303 34.33 11.06 26.12
C LYS A 303 33.54 9.90 26.80
N SER A 304 33.95 8.65 26.60
CA SER A 304 33.27 7.48 27.13
C SER A 304 33.42 7.30 28.62
N ASN A 305 32.32 7.01 29.30
CA ASN A 305 32.31 6.64 30.71
C ASN A 305 32.60 5.13 30.94
N ASP A 306 33.07 4.42 29.92
CA ASP A 306 33.45 3.01 30.07
C ASP A 306 34.75 2.85 30.86
N SER A 307 34.62 2.56 32.13
CA SER A 307 35.73 2.44 33.10
C SER A 307 36.33 1.01 33.17
N SER A 308 35.99 0.12 32.23
CA SER A 308 36.53 -1.23 32.26
C SER A 308 38.01 -1.28 31.89
N VAL A 309 38.82 -1.77 32.82
CA VAL A 309 40.27 -2.00 32.66
C VAL A 309 40.60 -2.90 31.49
N TYR A 310 39.71 -3.85 31.21
CA TYR A 310 39.87 -4.78 30.09
C TYR A 310 39.70 -4.15 28.73
N ARG A 311 39.13 -2.95 28.63
CA ARG A 311 38.82 -2.23 27.39
C ARG A 311 39.63 -0.94 27.20
N GLU A 312 40.64 -0.73 28.03
CA GLU A 312 41.49 0.49 27.94
C GLU A 312 42.04 0.73 26.52
N LYS A 313 42.42 -0.35 25.82
CA LYS A 313 43.03 -0.32 24.49
C LYS A 313 42.04 -0.49 23.35
N GLU A 314 40.73 -0.54 23.62
CA GLU A 314 39.68 -0.81 22.63
C GLU A 314 38.93 0.48 22.29
N TYR A 315 39.58 1.43 21.60
CA TYR A 315 39.02 2.76 21.30
C TYR A 315 37.74 2.71 20.48
N TYR A 316 37.63 1.80 19.52
CA TYR A 316 36.39 1.62 18.74
C TYR A 316 35.22 1.26 19.65
N ARG A 317 35.42 0.33 20.57
CA ARG A 317 34.36 -0.09 21.51
C ARG A 317 33.98 1.03 22.47
N LYS A 318 34.96 1.79 22.98
CA LYS A 318 34.69 2.94 23.83
C LYS A 318 33.92 4.04 23.13
N ALA A 319 34.25 4.35 21.87
CA ALA A 319 33.50 5.31 21.05
C ALA A 319 32.05 4.85 20.82
N ILE A 320 31.83 3.57 20.47
CA ILE A 320 30.50 3.00 20.30
C ILE A 320 29.68 3.06 21.60
N TYR A 321 30.31 2.82 22.75
CA TYR A 321 29.67 2.94 24.06
C TYR A 321 29.19 4.38 24.32
N TYR A 322 30.02 5.36 24.03
CA TYR A 322 29.67 6.78 24.16
C TYR A 322 28.51 7.17 23.26
N ILE A 323 28.55 6.79 21.97
CA ILE A 323 27.47 7.03 21.01
C ILE A 323 26.16 6.44 21.53
N ARG A 324 26.20 5.20 22.06
CA ARG A 324 25.03 4.51 22.61
C ARG A 324 24.45 5.22 23.84
N GLU A 325 25.28 5.69 24.77
CA GLU A 325 24.83 6.46 25.93
C GLU A 325 24.19 7.77 25.52
N LYS A 326 24.83 8.53 24.62
CA LYS A 326 24.32 9.78 24.07
C LYS A 326 22.98 9.56 23.36
N LEU A 327 22.85 8.47 22.59
CA LEU A 327 21.57 8.09 21.95
C LEU A 327 20.50 7.68 22.98
N SER A 328 20.87 7.03 24.06
CA SER A 328 19.94 6.72 25.16
C SER A 328 19.37 7.98 25.81
N ASN A 329 20.20 9.02 25.97
CA ASN A 329 19.77 10.31 26.47
C ASN A 329 18.87 11.03 25.46
N THR A 330 19.17 10.95 24.14
CA THR A 330 18.29 11.41 23.07
C THR A 330 16.92 10.76 23.16
N LYS A 331 16.86 9.44 23.36
CA LYS A 331 15.61 8.72 23.55
C LYS A 331 14.81 9.25 24.72
N LYS A 332 15.44 9.48 25.87
CA LYS A 332 14.78 10.02 27.08
C LYS A 332 14.27 11.44 26.82
N TYR A 333 15.04 12.28 26.14
CA TYR A 333 14.65 13.66 25.77
C TYR A 333 13.43 13.65 24.84
N LEU A 334 13.49 12.89 23.76
CA LEU A 334 12.42 12.88 22.74
C LEU A 334 11.12 12.26 23.27
N LEU A 335 11.21 11.18 24.06
CA LEU A 335 10.01 10.45 24.51
C LEU A 335 9.46 10.93 25.85
N ASN A 336 10.34 11.29 26.79
CA ASN A 336 9.96 11.56 28.17
C ASN A 336 10.21 13.02 28.62
N ASN A 337 10.69 13.89 27.71
CA ASN A 337 11.09 15.27 28.00
C ASN A 337 12.15 15.39 29.14
N VAL A 338 12.98 14.36 29.32
CA VAL A 338 14.10 14.41 30.27
C VAL A 338 15.30 14.98 29.55
N ASP A 339 15.68 16.20 29.93
CA ASP A 339 16.79 16.92 29.29
C ASP A 339 18.14 16.54 29.96
N ASN A 340 19.10 16.17 29.11
CA ASN A 340 20.50 15.92 29.47
C ASN A 340 21.38 16.65 28.46
N ASP A 341 22.51 17.17 28.89
CA ASP A 341 23.45 17.91 28.04
C ASP A 341 24.03 17.01 26.92
N GLU A 342 24.35 15.78 27.24
CA GLU A 342 24.93 14.81 26.32
C GLU A 342 23.81 14.05 25.56
N LYS A 343 23.26 14.66 24.50
CA LYS A 343 22.25 14.08 23.62
C LYS A 343 22.46 14.49 22.16
N TYR A 344 21.91 13.76 21.22
CA TYR A 344 21.79 14.19 19.82
C TYR A 344 20.52 15.02 19.64
N LEU A 345 20.65 16.18 19.01
CA LEU A 345 19.49 17.00 18.62
C LEU A 345 18.95 16.57 17.26
N THR A 346 19.81 16.10 16.38
CA THR A 346 19.46 15.64 15.03
C THR A 346 20.09 14.28 14.72
N ALA A 347 19.57 13.59 13.71
CA ALA A 347 20.13 12.33 13.27
C ALA A 347 21.46 12.49 12.52
N GLU A 348 21.68 13.66 11.93
CA GLU A 348 22.93 14.05 11.27
C GLU A 348 24.10 14.10 12.27
N GLU A 349 23.87 14.55 13.50
CA GLU A 349 24.89 14.50 14.56
C GLU A 349 25.30 13.05 14.91
N LEU A 350 24.33 12.13 14.97
CA LEU A 350 24.60 10.69 15.15
C LEU A 350 25.37 10.13 13.95
N GLU A 351 24.98 10.51 12.73
CA GLU A 351 25.67 10.11 11.51
C GLU A 351 27.15 10.55 11.54
N GLN A 352 27.44 11.78 11.95
CA GLN A 352 28.81 12.28 12.05
C GLN A 352 29.67 11.46 13.04
N ASP A 353 29.15 11.14 14.22
CA ASP A 353 29.89 10.30 15.17
C ASP A 353 30.14 8.88 14.61
N LEU A 354 29.19 8.30 13.84
CA LEU A 354 29.37 7.01 13.15
C LEU A 354 30.38 7.10 11.98
N LEU A 355 30.42 8.23 11.27
CA LEU A 355 31.39 8.48 10.19
C LEU A 355 32.82 8.58 10.73
N ILE A 356 33.04 9.09 11.96
CA ILE A 356 34.36 9.05 12.63
C ILE A 356 34.85 7.61 12.73
N ILE A 357 33.97 6.68 13.17
CA ILE A 357 34.33 5.26 13.27
C ILE A 357 34.69 4.70 11.87
N LYS A 358 33.85 4.96 10.86
CA LYS A 358 34.06 4.52 9.49
C LYS A 358 35.38 5.04 8.91
N ASN A 359 35.67 6.33 9.07
CA ASN A 359 36.86 6.96 8.52
C ASN A 359 38.13 6.43 9.17
N SER A 360 38.13 6.24 10.50
CA SER A 360 39.25 5.61 11.20
C SER A 360 39.54 4.20 10.72
N LEU A 361 38.47 3.41 10.38
CA LEU A 361 38.66 2.08 9.77
C LEU A 361 39.27 2.18 8.38
N LEU A 362 38.85 3.14 7.54
CA LEU A 362 39.40 3.34 6.20
C LEU A 362 40.89 3.72 6.24
N GLU A 363 41.32 4.57 7.17
CA GLU A 363 42.73 4.92 7.38
C GLU A 363 43.59 3.70 7.73
N ASN A 364 42.95 2.63 8.25
CA ASN A 364 43.63 1.40 8.65
C ASN A 364 43.36 0.21 7.67
N ASN A 365 42.95 0.48 6.44
CA ASN A 365 42.61 -0.54 5.45
C ASN A 365 41.46 -1.47 5.91
N GLY A 366 40.54 -0.96 6.72
CA GLY A 366 39.43 -1.71 7.33
C GLY A 366 38.16 -1.76 6.49
N ASP A 367 38.26 -1.67 5.16
CA ASP A 367 37.08 -1.69 4.25
C ASP A 367 36.16 -2.86 4.49
N THR A 368 36.74 -4.02 4.80
CA THR A 368 35.96 -5.25 5.09
C THR A 368 35.18 -5.13 6.39
N LEU A 369 35.70 -4.39 7.39
CA LEU A 369 35.05 -4.22 8.69
C LEU A 369 33.87 -3.25 8.65
N ILE A 370 33.82 -2.38 7.63
CA ILE A 370 32.72 -1.45 7.40
C ILE A 370 31.50 -2.19 6.84
N LYS A 371 31.75 -3.17 5.98
CA LYS A 371 30.69 -3.94 5.31
C LYS A 371 29.83 -4.70 6.33
N GLY A 372 28.52 -4.68 6.11
CA GLY A 372 27.54 -5.29 7.01
C GLY A 372 27.03 -4.32 8.06
N ASP A 373 27.18 -4.64 9.35
CA ASP A 373 26.47 -3.96 10.46
C ASP A 373 26.69 -2.44 10.51
N LEU A 374 27.91 -1.94 10.27
CA LEU A 374 28.18 -0.49 10.31
C LEU A 374 27.61 0.21 9.07
N GLU A 375 27.76 -0.36 7.88
CA GLU A 375 27.22 0.21 6.63
C GLU A 375 25.69 0.21 6.65
N GLU A 376 25.06 -0.84 7.19
CA GLU A 376 23.62 -0.93 7.38
C GLU A 376 23.13 0.10 8.39
N LEU A 377 23.83 0.28 9.53
CA LEU A 377 23.46 1.29 10.53
C LEU A 377 23.56 2.72 9.97
N LEU A 378 24.65 3.06 9.28
CA LEU A 378 24.81 4.34 8.61
C LEU A 378 23.69 4.60 7.60
N SER A 379 23.38 3.61 6.77
CA SER A 379 22.27 3.72 5.81
C SER A 379 20.92 3.87 6.51
N ALA A 380 20.68 3.16 7.61
CA ALA A 380 19.46 3.30 8.40
C ALA A 380 19.31 4.70 9.01
N VAL A 381 20.36 5.26 9.63
CA VAL A 381 20.34 6.61 10.22
C VAL A 381 20.05 7.65 9.15
N LYS A 382 20.66 7.53 7.98
CA LYS A 382 20.46 8.44 6.85
C LYS A 382 19.02 8.44 6.32
N ILE A 383 18.42 7.26 6.18
CA ILE A 383 17.09 7.10 5.58
C ILE A 383 15.98 7.42 6.59
N PHE A 384 16.08 6.91 7.80
CA PHE A 384 14.99 6.93 8.78
C PHE A 384 15.09 8.06 9.80
N GLY A 385 16.25 8.71 9.95
CA GLY A 385 16.44 9.76 10.93
C GLY A 385 15.99 9.34 12.34
N PHE A 386 15.36 10.26 13.08
CA PHE A 386 14.67 9.94 14.34
C PHE A 386 13.15 9.85 14.19
N TYR A 387 12.64 9.79 12.94
CA TYR A 387 11.21 9.83 12.64
C TYR A 387 10.66 8.57 11.94
N LEU A 388 11.50 7.69 11.41
CA LEU A 388 11.22 6.43 10.69
C LEU A 388 10.51 6.63 9.35
N ALA A 389 9.31 7.22 9.32
CA ALA A 389 8.53 7.50 8.12
C ALA A 389 7.82 8.85 8.24
N SER A 390 7.66 9.56 7.11
CA SER A 390 6.89 10.79 7.07
C SER A 390 5.41 10.49 7.25
N ILE A 391 4.74 11.19 8.17
CA ILE A 391 3.29 11.10 8.36
C ILE A 391 2.62 12.08 7.40
N ASP A 392 1.74 11.58 6.54
CA ASP A 392 0.90 12.41 5.70
C ASP A 392 -0.36 12.79 6.46
N MET A 393 -0.64 14.08 6.53
CA MET A 393 -1.93 14.57 7.02
C MET A 393 -2.92 14.62 5.85
N ARG A 394 -4.19 14.30 6.11
CA ARG A 394 -5.27 14.41 5.12
C ARG A 394 -6.57 14.81 5.77
N GLN A 395 -7.34 15.68 5.07
CA GLN A 395 -8.70 16.05 5.45
C GLN A 395 -9.50 16.43 4.19
N ASP A 396 -10.82 16.37 4.31
CA ASP A 396 -11.79 16.79 3.29
C ASP A 396 -11.82 18.32 3.16
N SER A 397 -11.89 18.85 1.93
CA SER A 397 -11.90 20.30 1.63
C SER A 397 -13.05 21.01 2.33
N SER A 398 -14.23 20.39 2.41
CA SER A 398 -15.42 20.99 3.05
C SER A 398 -15.22 21.29 4.54
N VAL A 399 -14.35 20.54 5.23
CA VAL A 399 -14.01 20.81 6.64
C VAL A 399 -13.20 22.09 6.76
N TYR A 400 -12.26 22.32 5.83
CA TYR A 400 -11.47 23.54 5.82
C TYR A 400 -12.32 24.75 5.46
N GLU A 401 -13.24 24.66 4.50
CA GLU A 401 -14.16 25.72 4.15
C GLU A 401 -14.97 26.18 5.38
N VAL A 402 -15.56 25.22 6.13
CA VAL A 402 -16.33 25.52 7.35
C VAL A 402 -15.46 26.19 8.41
N CYS A 403 -14.24 25.70 8.65
CA CYS A 403 -13.32 26.27 9.62
C CYS A 403 -12.89 27.70 9.23
N VAL A 404 -12.59 27.94 7.96
CA VAL A 404 -12.17 29.25 7.47
C VAL A 404 -13.34 30.25 7.52
N ALA A 405 -14.55 29.83 7.12
CA ALA A 405 -15.74 30.67 7.26
C ALA A 405 -15.95 31.14 8.70
N GLU A 406 -15.75 30.24 9.67
CA GLU A 406 -15.86 30.56 11.11
C GLU A 406 -14.74 31.54 11.55
N LEU A 407 -13.49 31.34 11.11
CA LEU A 407 -12.38 32.23 11.40
C LEU A 407 -12.62 33.65 10.86
N LEU A 408 -13.06 33.77 9.61
CA LEU A 408 -13.34 35.04 8.94
C LEU A 408 -14.49 35.79 9.62
N LYS A 409 -15.55 35.08 10.00
CA LYS A 409 -16.68 35.62 10.74
C LYS A 409 -16.25 36.10 12.14
N SER A 410 -15.45 35.32 12.85
CA SER A 410 -14.98 35.68 14.20
C SER A 410 -14.04 36.89 14.16
N ALA A 411 -13.29 37.04 13.10
CA ALA A 411 -12.42 38.19 12.86
C ALA A 411 -13.17 39.43 12.32
N ASN A 412 -14.49 39.35 12.07
CA ASN A 412 -15.32 40.37 11.42
C ASN A 412 -14.78 40.81 10.04
N ILE A 413 -14.23 39.87 9.26
CA ILE A 413 -13.71 40.08 7.92
C ILE A 413 -14.81 39.77 6.90
N GLU A 414 -15.43 38.58 7.00
CA GLU A 414 -16.52 38.16 6.10
C GLU A 414 -17.50 37.26 6.91
N ASN A 415 -18.79 37.52 6.76
CA ASN A 415 -19.83 36.79 7.48
C ASN A 415 -20.45 35.65 6.67
N ASN A 416 -20.41 35.76 5.34
CA ASN A 416 -21.09 34.85 4.41
C ASN A 416 -20.10 34.21 3.42
N TYR A 417 -18.94 33.78 3.92
CA TYR A 417 -17.84 33.25 3.11
C TYR A 417 -18.28 32.14 2.13
N SER A 418 -19.11 31.20 2.57
CA SER A 418 -19.57 30.07 1.74
C SER A 418 -20.48 30.50 0.58
N GLU A 419 -21.02 31.72 0.60
CA GLU A 419 -21.88 32.26 -0.48
C GLU A 419 -21.08 33.03 -1.54
N LEU A 420 -19.78 33.27 -1.30
CA LEU A 420 -18.91 33.97 -2.24
C LEU A 420 -18.62 33.12 -3.48
N SER A 421 -18.47 33.78 -4.62
CA SER A 421 -17.95 33.14 -5.84
C SER A 421 -16.50 32.71 -5.65
N GLU A 422 -16.01 31.73 -6.44
CA GLU A 422 -14.63 31.25 -6.39
C GLU A 422 -13.59 32.38 -6.48
N ASN A 423 -13.78 33.33 -7.39
CA ASN A 423 -12.89 34.47 -7.54
C ASN A 423 -12.86 35.34 -6.27
N GLU A 424 -14.03 35.63 -5.69
CA GLU A 424 -14.12 36.42 -4.45
C GLU A 424 -13.46 35.70 -3.28
N LYS A 425 -13.64 34.37 -3.15
CA LYS A 425 -12.95 33.55 -2.17
C LYS A 425 -11.44 33.67 -2.34
N CYS A 426 -10.94 33.40 -3.55
CA CYS A 426 -9.51 33.47 -3.85
C CYS A 426 -8.90 34.86 -3.55
N ASP A 427 -9.54 35.93 -3.98
CA ASP A 427 -9.08 37.31 -3.75
C ASP A 427 -9.01 37.63 -2.25
N LEU A 428 -10.02 37.24 -1.49
CA LEU A 428 -10.08 37.45 -0.05
C LEU A 428 -8.96 36.70 0.67
N LEU A 429 -8.82 35.36 0.41
CA LEU A 429 -7.84 34.51 1.03
C LEU A 429 -6.40 34.95 0.69
N LEU A 430 -6.13 35.27 -0.58
CA LEU A 430 -4.85 35.79 -1.02
C LEU A 430 -4.49 37.13 -0.36
N ASN A 431 -5.46 38.02 -0.16
CA ASN A 431 -5.23 39.28 0.53
C ASN A 431 -4.81 39.03 1.99
N ILE A 432 -5.47 38.11 2.69
CA ILE A 432 -5.12 37.72 4.06
C ILE A 432 -3.72 37.08 4.12
N LEU A 433 -3.44 36.12 3.23
CA LEU A 433 -2.14 35.41 3.20
C LEU A 433 -0.97 36.33 2.90
N LYS A 434 -1.16 37.37 2.05
CA LYS A 434 -0.12 38.31 1.63
C LYS A 434 0.10 39.46 2.60
N LYS A 435 -0.97 39.97 3.22
CA LYS A 435 -0.92 41.26 3.92
C LYS A 435 -1.15 41.20 5.43
N ASP A 436 -1.80 40.15 5.94
CA ASP A 436 -2.07 40.00 7.37
C ASP A 436 -1.27 38.86 8.00
N PRO A 437 -0.16 39.17 8.71
CA PRO A 437 0.64 38.14 9.35
C PRO A 437 0.00 37.61 10.66
N ARG A 438 -1.06 38.25 11.16
CA ARG A 438 -1.67 37.86 12.44
C ARG A 438 -2.51 36.60 12.30
N PRO A 439 -2.54 35.70 13.31
CA PRO A 439 -3.52 34.66 13.40
C PRO A 439 -4.94 35.25 13.59
N LEU A 440 -5.92 34.72 12.90
CA LEU A 440 -7.33 35.13 13.03
C LEU A 440 -7.99 34.53 14.27
N SER A 441 -7.47 33.39 14.73
CA SER A 441 -8.00 32.58 15.83
C SER A 441 -7.83 33.17 17.24
N ILE A 442 -7.07 34.28 17.41
CA ILE A 442 -6.76 34.84 18.73
C ILE A 442 -7.99 35.50 19.40
N ASN A 443 -9.03 35.80 18.64
CA ASN A 443 -10.10 36.71 19.09
C ASN A 443 -11.11 36.12 20.09
N ASP A 444 -11.23 34.89 20.38
CA ASP A 444 -11.98 34.31 21.49
C ASP A 444 -12.08 32.76 21.36
N GLU A 445 -11.10 32.03 21.84
CA GLU A 445 -11.08 30.56 21.80
C GLU A 445 -12.35 29.92 22.43
N ASN A 446 -13.04 30.63 23.35
CA ASN A 446 -14.25 30.11 24.00
C ASN A 446 -15.47 30.12 23.08
N LYS A 447 -15.44 30.89 21.99
CA LYS A 447 -16.55 30.97 21.02
C LYS A 447 -16.32 30.10 19.77
N GLN A 448 -15.16 29.46 19.65
CA GLN A 448 -14.86 28.58 18.52
C GLN A 448 -15.63 27.26 18.63
N SER A 449 -16.05 26.72 17.48
CA SER A 449 -16.65 25.39 17.40
C SER A 449 -15.65 24.32 17.81
N GLU A 450 -16.16 23.16 18.22
CA GLU A 450 -15.32 22.01 18.56
C GLU A 450 -14.54 21.49 17.34
N GLU A 451 -15.06 21.66 16.13
CA GLU A 451 -14.40 21.27 14.88
C GLU A 451 -13.19 22.17 14.59
N LEU A 452 -13.35 23.49 14.66
CA LEU A 452 -12.26 24.44 14.49
C LEU A 452 -11.16 24.23 15.53
N LYS A 453 -11.51 24.08 16.82
CA LYS A 453 -10.54 23.78 17.88
C LYS A 453 -9.77 22.49 17.60
N LYS A 454 -10.46 21.44 17.18
CA LYS A 454 -9.85 20.15 16.85
C LYS A 454 -8.85 20.29 15.71
N GLU A 455 -9.20 20.93 14.60
CA GLU A 455 -8.33 21.09 13.44
C GLU A 455 -7.11 21.99 13.77
N LEU A 456 -7.30 23.10 14.46
CA LEU A 456 -6.19 23.96 14.92
C LEU A 456 -5.25 23.22 15.87
N LEU A 457 -5.77 22.40 16.80
CA LEU A 457 -4.94 21.62 17.73
C LEU A 457 -4.07 20.59 16.98
N ILE A 458 -4.60 19.97 15.94
CA ILE A 458 -3.85 19.03 15.08
C ILE A 458 -2.68 19.75 14.39
N PHE A 459 -2.90 20.93 13.82
CA PHE A 459 -1.84 21.70 13.18
C PHE A 459 -0.82 22.27 14.19
N LYS A 460 -1.24 22.70 15.39
CA LYS A 460 -0.33 23.05 16.48
C LYS A 460 0.57 21.85 16.84
N THR A 461 -0.02 20.66 16.99
CA THR A 461 0.73 19.43 17.28
C THR A 461 1.69 19.07 16.13
N ALA A 462 1.26 19.23 14.87
CA ALA A 462 2.14 19.01 13.73
C ALA A 462 3.36 19.94 13.75
N ARG A 463 3.17 21.22 14.07
CA ARG A 463 4.28 22.18 14.27
C ARG A 463 5.23 21.72 15.38
N GLU A 464 4.71 21.40 16.56
CA GLU A 464 5.51 20.91 17.70
C GLU A 464 6.32 19.65 17.33
N LEU A 465 5.75 18.71 16.59
CA LEU A 465 6.43 17.52 16.13
C LEU A 465 7.55 17.84 15.13
N LYS A 466 7.32 18.77 14.20
CA LYS A 466 8.35 19.24 13.26
C LYS A 466 9.49 19.95 13.97
N ASP A 467 9.19 20.76 14.98
CA ASP A 467 10.21 21.46 15.79
C ASP A 467 11.04 20.48 16.63
N LYS A 468 10.45 19.36 17.06
CA LYS A 468 11.08 18.35 17.92
C LYS A 468 11.82 17.24 17.16
N LEU A 469 11.24 16.73 16.06
CA LEU A 469 11.74 15.57 15.31
C LEU A 469 12.32 15.93 13.93
N GLY A 470 12.28 17.22 13.57
CA GLY A 470 12.72 17.71 12.27
C GLY A 470 11.59 17.79 11.23
N ASN A 471 11.88 18.52 10.14
CA ASN A 471 10.85 18.81 9.12
C ASN A 471 10.33 17.57 8.38
N ASN A 472 11.09 16.49 8.36
CA ASN A 472 10.75 15.29 7.61
C ASN A 472 9.64 14.43 8.24
N ILE A 473 9.28 14.63 9.53
CA ILE A 473 8.21 13.86 10.19
C ILE A 473 6.83 14.11 9.55
N ILE A 474 6.58 15.34 9.07
CA ILE A 474 5.35 15.72 8.36
C ILE A 474 5.77 16.61 7.19
N LYS A 475 5.69 16.10 5.97
CA LYS A 475 6.12 16.82 4.77
C LYS A 475 4.96 17.50 4.04
N GLN A 476 3.75 17.02 4.21
CA GLN A 476 2.60 17.44 3.41
C GLN A 476 1.26 17.27 4.13
N ASN A 477 0.28 18.05 3.65
CA ASN A 477 -1.13 17.86 3.95
C ASN A 477 -1.91 17.68 2.65
N ILE A 478 -2.64 16.58 2.54
CA ILE A 478 -3.45 16.22 1.39
C ILE A 478 -4.87 16.74 1.60
N ILE A 479 -5.46 17.30 0.56
CA ILE A 479 -6.85 17.78 0.56
C ILE A 479 -7.67 16.84 -0.31
N SER A 480 -8.56 16.05 0.29
CA SER A 480 -9.51 15.22 -0.48
C SER A 480 -10.63 16.09 -1.06
N HIS A 481 -11.20 15.65 -2.17
CA HIS A 481 -12.22 16.40 -2.93
C HIS A 481 -11.78 17.82 -3.28
N THR A 482 -10.57 17.97 -3.82
CA THR A 482 -10.12 19.26 -4.36
C THR A 482 -10.84 19.54 -5.68
N THR A 483 -11.67 20.56 -5.69
CA THR A 483 -12.47 20.98 -6.86
C THR A 483 -12.17 22.40 -7.30
N SER A 484 -11.42 23.16 -6.49
CA SER A 484 -11.15 24.57 -6.73
C SER A 484 -9.82 25.04 -6.13
N ILE A 485 -9.39 26.26 -6.51
CA ILE A 485 -8.18 26.87 -5.94
C ILE A 485 -8.40 27.28 -4.49
N SER A 486 -9.63 27.72 -4.15
CA SER A 486 -9.95 28.13 -2.78
C SER A 486 -9.76 27.00 -1.78
N ASP A 487 -9.98 25.72 -2.14
CA ASP A 487 -9.71 24.57 -1.27
C ASP A 487 -8.24 24.53 -0.78
N LEU A 488 -7.30 24.82 -1.67
CA LEU A 488 -5.87 24.89 -1.35
C LEU A 488 -5.52 26.12 -0.50
N LEU A 489 -6.13 27.27 -0.79
CA LEU A 489 -5.92 28.50 -0.05
C LEU A 489 -6.55 28.46 1.34
N GLU A 490 -7.68 27.77 1.51
CA GLU A 490 -8.33 27.54 2.81
C GLU A 490 -7.42 26.72 3.72
N LEU A 491 -6.82 25.64 3.21
CA LEU A 491 -5.79 24.93 3.96
C LEU A 491 -4.62 25.85 4.32
N ALA A 492 -4.17 26.71 3.39
CA ALA A 492 -3.08 27.65 3.66
C ALA A 492 -3.43 28.62 4.80
N ILE A 493 -4.68 29.11 4.89
CA ILE A 493 -5.16 29.91 6.03
C ILE A 493 -5.06 29.14 7.33
N MET A 494 -5.56 27.89 7.36
CA MET A 494 -5.49 27.05 8.56
C MET A 494 -4.05 26.81 9.03
N LEU A 495 -3.11 26.59 8.11
CA LEU A 495 -1.70 26.41 8.40
C LEU A 495 -1.01 27.72 8.84
N LYS A 496 -1.44 28.84 8.30
CA LYS A 496 -0.98 30.18 8.71
C LYS A 496 -1.31 30.43 10.18
N GLU A 497 -2.49 30.03 10.65
CA GLU A 497 -2.94 30.21 12.04
C GLU A 497 -1.93 29.66 13.06
N VAL A 498 -1.19 28.63 12.70
CA VAL A 498 -0.18 27.97 13.55
C VAL A 498 1.25 28.25 13.12
N GLY A 499 1.50 29.09 12.11
CA GLY A 499 2.83 29.45 11.62
C GLY A 499 3.55 28.34 10.85
N LEU A 500 2.82 27.45 10.18
CA LEU A 500 3.35 26.47 9.25
C LEU A 500 3.42 26.99 7.81
N VAL A 501 2.65 28.02 7.47
CA VAL A 501 2.65 28.73 6.19
C VAL A 501 2.73 30.22 6.46
N GLY A 502 3.46 30.96 5.61
CA GLY A 502 3.55 32.40 5.59
C GLY A 502 3.51 32.94 4.17
N SER A 503 3.70 34.26 4.00
CA SER A 503 3.68 34.93 2.69
C SER A 503 4.83 34.49 1.75
N ASP A 504 5.88 33.89 2.30
CA ASP A 504 7.12 33.57 1.59
C ASP A 504 7.69 32.20 1.91
N PHE A 505 7.04 31.42 2.80
CA PHE A 505 7.46 30.07 3.15
C PHE A 505 6.27 29.12 3.34
N ALA A 506 6.52 27.82 3.14
CA ALA A 506 5.62 26.73 3.52
C ALA A 506 6.43 25.56 4.07
N ARG A 507 6.30 25.28 5.39
CA ARG A 507 7.04 24.20 6.06
C ARG A 507 6.52 22.80 5.69
N LEU A 508 5.44 22.72 4.92
CA LEU A 508 4.90 21.48 4.36
C LEU A 508 4.17 21.79 3.04
N GLN A 509 4.06 20.81 2.17
CA GLN A 509 3.34 20.96 0.90
C GLN A 509 1.83 20.86 1.09
N LEU A 510 1.11 21.67 0.34
CA LEU A 510 -0.34 21.55 0.14
C LEU A 510 -0.56 20.68 -1.09
N VAL A 511 -1.14 19.51 -0.90
CA VAL A 511 -1.26 18.49 -1.94
C VAL A 511 -2.74 18.30 -2.30
N PRO A 512 -3.18 18.72 -3.50
CA PRO A 512 -4.53 18.44 -3.96
C PRO A 512 -4.70 16.95 -4.27
N LEU A 513 -5.88 16.39 -4.00
CA LEU A 513 -6.28 15.06 -4.41
C LEU A 513 -7.50 15.17 -5.34
N PHE A 514 -7.34 14.75 -6.59
CA PHE A 514 -8.39 14.67 -7.60
C PHE A 514 -8.95 13.25 -7.62
N GLU A 515 -10.24 13.09 -7.32
CA GLU A 515 -10.84 11.78 -7.00
C GLU A 515 -11.84 11.27 -8.03
N THR A 516 -12.68 12.13 -8.57
CA THR A 516 -13.70 11.76 -9.57
C THR A 516 -13.18 11.93 -11.00
N ILE A 517 -13.94 11.42 -12.00
CA ILE A 517 -13.61 11.64 -13.41
C ILE A 517 -13.60 13.15 -13.72
N GLU A 518 -14.60 13.89 -13.22
CA GLU A 518 -14.72 15.33 -13.39
C GLU A 518 -13.56 16.10 -12.73
N ASP A 519 -13.15 15.72 -11.52
CA ASP A 519 -11.98 16.32 -10.86
C ASP A 519 -10.70 16.13 -11.69
N LEU A 520 -10.51 14.93 -12.26
CA LEU A 520 -9.35 14.62 -13.11
C LEU A 520 -9.35 15.47 -14.39
N GLU A 521 -10.50 15.69 -15.01
CA GLU A 521 -10.65 16.52 -16.21
C GLU A 521 -10.35 18.00 -15.92
N ASN A 522 -10.78 18.51 -14.76
CA ASN A 522 -10.57 19.91 -14.35
C ASN A 522 -9.19 20.16 -13.71
N SER A 523 -8.45 19.11 -13.39
CA SER A 523 -7.19 19.17 -12.60
C SER A 523 -6.13 20.08 -13.23
N TYR A 524 -6.03 20.10 -14.57
CA TYR A 524 -5.06 20.94 -15.28
C TYR A 524 -5.34 22.43 -15.05
N GLU A 525 -6.57 22.88 -15.24
CA GLU A 525 -6.96 24.29 -15.09
C GLU A 525 -6.78 24.77 -13.66
N ILE A 526 -7.20 23.96 -12.69
CA ILE A 526 -7.05 24.26 -11.26
C ILE A 526 -5.58 24.44 -10.91
N MET A 527 -4.73 23.50 -11.32
CA MET A 527 -3.30 23.54 -11.01
C MET A 527 -2.53 24.62 -11.75
N ASP A 528 -2.87 24.87 -13.01
CA ASP A 528 -2.25 25.96 -13.79
C ASP A 528 -2.49 27.33 -13.14
N ASN A 529 -3.74 27.60 -12.76
CA ASN A 529 -4.11 28.83 -12.07
C ASN A 529 -3.51 28.93 -10.66
N TYR A 530 -3.47 27.82 -9.89
CA TYR A 530 -2.84 27.78 -8.58
C TYR A 530 -1.34 28.08 -8.65
N LEU A 531 -0.61 27.44 -9.56
CA LEU A 531 0.84 27.60 -9.73
C LEU A 531 1.22 28.96 -10.30
N ALA A 532 0.28 29.65 -10.99
CA ALA A 532 0.48 31.03 -11.46
C ALA A 532 0.54 32.06 -10.31
N LEU A 533 -0.01 31.75 -9.13
CA LEU A 533 -0.05 32.66 -7.98
C LEU A 533 1.36 32.95 -7.43
N ASP A 534 1.70 34.22 -7.25
CA ASP A 534 3.05 34.62 -6.79
C ASP A 534 3.43 34.08 -5.39
N ILE A 535 2.45 33.91 -4.53
CA ILE A 535 2.67 33.34 -3.20
C ILE A 535 3.00 31.85 -3.32
N VAL A 536 2.31 31.14 -4.18
CA VAL A 536 2.51 29.70 -4.44
C VAL A 536 3.88 29.46 -5.07
N LYS A 537 4.34 30.30 -5.98
CA LYS A 537 5.71 30.22 -6.55
C LYS A 537 6.79 30.24 -5.46
N LYS A 538 6.59 31.06 -4.42
CA LYS A 538 7.53 31.10 -3.28
C LYS A 538 7.46 29.81 -2.45
N TRP A 539 6.27 29.28 -2.19
CA TRP A 539 6.09 28.03 -1.45
C TRP A 539 6.71 26.84 -2.19
N VAL A 540 6.50 26.76 -3.51
CA VAL A 540 7.08 25.72 -4.36
C VAL A 540 8.61 25.81 -4.37
N LYS A 541 9.17 27.02 -4.43
CA LYS A 541 10.60 27.25 -4.36
C LYS A 541 11.19 26.82 -3.02
N ASP A 542 10.51 27.09 -1.90
CA ASP A 542 10.92 26.66 -0.56
C ASP A 542 10.92 25.12 -0.46
N ASN A 543 10.05 24.45 -1.24
CA ASN A 543 10.00 23.00 -1.41
C ASN A 543 10.91 22.48 -2.55
N LYS A 544 11.99 23.22 -2.90
CA LYS A 544 13.01 22.83 -3.91
C LYS A 544 12.45 22.64 -5.32
N ASP A 545 11.50 23.48 -5.71
CA ASP A 545 10.83 23.52 -7.01
C ASP A 545 10.03 22.22 -7.35
N TYR A 546 9.48 21.57 -6.31
CA TYR A 546 8.57 20.42 -6.46
C TYR A 546 7.15 20.74 -6.01
N GLN A 547 6.16 20.34 -6.81
CA GLN A 547 4.76 20.28 -6.41
C GLN A 547 4.25 18.85 -6.54
N GLU A 548 3.70 18.32 -5.46
CA GLU A 548 3.04 17.01 -5.45
C GLU A 548 1.54 17.15 -5.72
N ILE A 549 1.00 16.23 -6.51
CA ILE A 549 -0.43 16.12 -6.83
C ILE A 549 -0.83 14.66 -6.59
N MET A 550 -1.89 14.46 -5.82
CA MET A 550 -2.41 13.12 -5.59
C MET A 550 -3.54 12.79 -6.56
N LEU A 551 -3.51 11.56 -7.08
CA LEU A 551 -4.51 11.04 -8.01
C LEU A 551 -5.28 9.90 -7.35
N GLY A 552 -6.63 10.00 -7.39
CA GLY A 552 -7.55 9.04 -6.80
C GLY A 552 -7.96 7.96 -7.80
N TYR A 553 -7.64 6.70 -7.48
CA TYR A 553 -7.95 5.55 -8.33
C TYR A 553 -9.28 4.87 -7.96
N SER A 554 -9.54 4.74 -6.66
CA SER A 554 -10.70 3.99 -6.17
C SER A 554 -12.01 4.70 -6.40
N ASP A 555 -12.02 6.01 -6.21
CA ASP A 555 -13.22 6.82 -6.32
C ASP A 555 -13.55 7.09 -7.78
N SER A 556 -12.56 7.38 -8.64
CA SER A 556 -12.74 7.48 -10.09
C SER A 556 -13.21 6.16 -10.73
N ASN A 557 -12.70 5.01 -10.26
CA ASN A 557 -13.17 3.70 -10.71
C ASN A 557 -14.63 3.45 -10.31
N LYS A 558 -15.01 3.79 -9.07
CA LYS A 558 -16.39 3.68 -8.61
C LYS A 558 -17.32 4.60 -9.41
N ASP A 559 -16.87 5.80 -9.77
CA ASP A 559 -17.64 6.79 -10.53
C ASP A 559 -17.86 6.39 -11.99
N GLY A 560 -16.80 5.99 -12.71
CA GLY A 560 -16.84 5.78 -14.16
C GLY A 560 -16.53 4.36 -14.65
N GLY A 561 -16.17 3.42 -13.77
CA GLY A 561 -15.69 2.09 -14.13
C GLY A 561 -14.19 2.06 -14.46
N TYR A 562 -13.65 0.86 -14.61
CA TYR A 562 -12.20 0.62 -14.69
C TYR A 562 -11.53 1.29 -15.91
N LEU A 563 -12.13 1.13 -17.11
CA LEU A 563 -11.55 1.63 -18.34
C LEU A 563 -11.53 3.17 -18.35
N SER A 564 -12.63 3.80 -17.92
CA SER A 564 -12.76 5.26 -17.86
C SER A 564 -11.81 5.86 -16.83
N SER A 565 -11.74 5.28 -15.63
CA SER A 565 -10.80 5.70 -14.61
C SER A 565 -9.35 5.59 -15.08
N GLY A 566 -8.97 4.45 -15.68
CA GLY A 566 -7.62 4.24 -16.19
C GLY A 566 -7.18 5.26 -17.23
N TRP A 567 -8.06 5.55 -18.18
CA TRP A 567 -7.80 6.52 -19.25
C TRP A 567 -7.79 7.97 -18.75
N SER A 568 -8.72 8.36 -17.89
CA SER A 568 -8.74 9.71 -17.30
C SER A 568 -7.52 9.99 -16.45
N LEU A 569 -7.07 8.99 -15.65
CA LEU A 569 -5.82 9.07 -14.90
C LEU A 569 -4.59 9.21 -15.81
N TYR A 570 -4.57 8.49 -16.93
CA TYR A 570 -3.47 8.59 -17.91
C TYR A 570 -3.42 9.99 -18.52
N LYS A 571 -4.55 10.52 -18.99
CA LYS A 571 -4.65 11.89 -19.55
C LYS A 571 -4.26 12.95 -18.51
N ALA A 572 -4.82 12.87 -17.30
CA ALA A 572 -4.52 13.83 -16.24
C ALA A 572 -3.03 13.87 -15.88
N GLN A 573 -2.35 12.71 -15.76
CA GLN A 573 -0.91 12.67 -15.54
C GLN A 573 -0.12 13.36 -16.67
N GLN A 574 -0.54 13.15 -17.90
CA GLN A 574 0.06 13.73 -19.09
C GLN A 574 -0.06 15.25 -19.11
N ASP A 575 -1.28 15.73 -18.90
CA ASP A 575 -1.60 17.16 -18.95
C ASP A 575 -0.91 17.88 -17.77
N LEU A 576 -1.03 17.35 -16.56
CA LEU A 576 -0.39 17.90 -15.37
C LEU A 576 1.15 17.89 -15.46
N SER A 577 1.76 16.86 -16.07
CA SER A 577 3.22 16.84 -16.29
C SER A 577 3.69 18.01 -17.18
N SER A 578 2.85 18.45 -18.13
CA SER A 578 3.17 19.58 -19.00
C SER A 578 3.28 20.91 -18.24
N LEU A 579 2.57 21.04 -17.11
CA LEU A 579 2.65 22.21 -16.23
C LEU A 579 4.04 22.38 -15.62
N GLY A 580 4.76 21.27 -15.39
CA GLY A 580 6.13 21.33 -14.89
C GLY A 580 7.02 22.16 -15.81
N ASN A 581 6.94 21.92 -17.12
CA ASN A 581 7.68 22.68 -18.11
C ASN A 581 7.20 24.13 -18.20
N LYS A 582 5.87 24.36 -18.12
CA LYS A 582 5.26 25.70 -18.21
C LYS A 582 5.68 26.59 -17.05
N HIS A 583 5.71 26.08 -15.84
CA HIS A 583 6.02 26.83 -14.62
C HIS A 583 7.49 26.71 -14.16
N GLY A 584 8.31 25.89 -14.83
CA GLY A 584 9.72 25.70 -14.49
C GLY A 584 9.93 24.90 -13.19
N ILE A 585 9.02 23.98 -12.88
CA ILE A 585 9.03 23.16 -11.65
C ILE A 585 8.89 21.67 -11.99
N LYS A 586 9.11 20.82 -11.02
CA LYS A 586 8.85 19.38 -11.13
C LYS A 586 7.50 19.02 -10.54
N ILE A 587 6.65 18.38 -11.33
CA ILE A 587 5.38 17.80 -10.85
C ILE A 587 5.64 16.35 -10.41
N THR A 588 5.24 16.03 -9.21
CA THR A 588 5.36 14.68 -8.64
C THR A 588 3.98 14.10 -8.41
N PHE A 589 3.77 12.87 -8.84
CA PHE A 589 2.49 12.20 -8.60
C PHE A 589 2.52 11.32 -7.37
N PHE A 590 1.48 11.48 -6.55
CA PHE A 590 1.16 10.55 -5.49
C PHE A 590 -0.02 9.68 -5.94
N HIS A 591 0.26 8.42 -6.25
CA HIS A 591 -0.74 7.49 -6.74
C HIS A 591 -1.52 6.88 -5.57
N GLY A 592 -2.79 7.28 -5.43
CA GLY A 592 -3.76 6.67 -4.51
C GLY A 592 -4.19 5.28 -4.96
N ARG A 593 -3.24 4.53 -5.51
CA ARG A 593 -3.44 3.24 -6.12
C ARG A 593 -3.84 2.22 -5.08
N GLY A 594 -5.03 1.64 -5.22
CA GLY A 594 -5.43 0.49 -4.44
C GLY A 594 -4.59 -0.74 -4.81
N GLY A 595 -4.43 -1.64 -3.87
CA GLY A 595 -3.64 -2.85 -4.11
C GLY A 595 -4.30 -3.89 -4.97
N THR A 596 -5.58 -3.74 -5.27
CA THR A 596 -6.34 -4.68 -6.09
C THR A 596 -6.57 -4.14 -7.48
N VAL A 597 -6.71 -5.04 -8.43
CA VAL A 597 -6.98 -4.70 -9.83
C VAL A 597 -8.30 -3.95 -9.97
N GLY A 598 -9.34 -4.28 -9.18
CA GLY A 598 -10.59 -3.53 -9.12
C GLY A 598 -10.47 -2.08 -8.65
N ARG A 599 -9.26 -1.65 -8.30
CA ARG A 599 -8.88 -0.28 -7.93
C ARG A 599 -7.70 0.24 -8.76
N GLY A 600 -7.43 -0.34 -9.92
CA GLY A 600 -6.27 -0.01 -10.73
C GLY A 600 -4.96 -0.62 -10.21
N GLY A 601 -5.01 -1.63 -9.30
CA GLY A 601 -3.84 -2.34 -8.79
C GLY A 601 -3.48 -3.52 -9.69
N GLY A 602 -2.29 -3.58 -10.21
CA GLY A 602 -1.61 -4.71 -10.83
C GLY A 602 -0.20 -4.83 -10.23
N PRO A 603 0.69 -5.62 -10.80
CA PRO A 603 2.08 -5.62 -10.40
C PRO A 603 2.65 -4.19 -10.39
N SER A 604 3.36 -3.81 -9.33
CA SER A 604 3.87 -2.43 -9.17
C SER A 604 4.81 -2.04 -10.30
N TYR A 605 5.59 -2.98 -10.80
CA TYR A 605 6.48 -2.80 -11.95
C TYR A 605 5.71 -2.40 -13.20
N ASP A 606 4.76 -3.22 -13.64
CA ASP A 606 3.97 -2.97 -14.86
C ASP A 606 3.22 -1.64 -14.78
N ALA A 607 2.73 -1.29 -13.60
CA ALA A 607 2.03 -0.06 -13.38
C ALA A 607 2.90 1.20 -13.47
N ILE A 608 4.18 1.12 -13.13
CA ILE A 608 5.13 2.23 -13.27
C ILE A 608 5.57 2.33 -14.72
N ILE A 609 5.91 1.21 -15.36
CA ILE A 609 6.33 1.19 -16.76
C ILE A 609 5.23 1.66 -17.70
N SER A 610 3.97 1.43 -17.34
CA SER A 610 2.78 1.83 -18.14
C SER A 610 2.37 3.29 -17.99
N GLN A 611 3.02 4.07 -17.13
CA GLN A 611 2.70 5.49 -16.98
C GLN A 611 3.09 6.31 -18.19
N PRO A 612 2.44 7.49 -18.42
CA PRO A 612 2.79 8.38 -19.50
C PRO A 612 4.27 8.76 -19.49
N LEU A 613 4.88 8.98 -20.65
CA LEU A 613 6.22 9.53 -20.77
C LEU A 613 6.30 10.89 -20.06
N GLY A 614 7.38 11.13 -19.30
CA GLY A 614 7.57 12.37 -18.57
C GLY A 614 6.74 12.52 -17.28
N SER A 615 5.88 11.55 -16.92
CA SER A 615 5.11 11.60 -15.67
C SER A 615 5.90 11.14 -14.45
N VAL A 616 6.89 10.27 -14.64
CA VAL A 616 7.85 9.87 -13.60
C VAL A 616 9.13 10.66 -13.79
N GLN A 617 9.25 11.81 -13.14
CA GLN A 617 10.39 12.71 -13.36
C GLN A 617 11.61 12.37 -12.50
N ASP A 618 11.47 12.11 -11.23
CA ASP A 618 12.50 11.61 -10.32
C ASP A 618 11.90 11.14 -8.98
N ARG A 619 10.64 11.44 -8.76
CA ARG A 619 9.93 11.03 -7.55
C ARG A 619 8.63 10.33 -7.90
N ILE A 620 8.32 9.28 -7.13
CA ILE A 620 7.03 8.62 -7.15
C ILE A 620 6.59 8.31 -5.74
N ARG A 621 5.33 8.57 -5.44
CA ARG A 621 4.69 8.12 -4.22
C ARG A 621 3.52 7.23 -4.57
N LEU A 622 3.36 6.15 -3.80
CA LEU A 622 2.26 5.23 -4.02
C LEU A 622 1.75 4.67 -2.69
N THR A 623 0.44 4.56 -2.58
CA THR A 623 -0.18 3.92 -1.42
C THR A 623 0.00 2.41 -1.49
N GLU A 624 0.43 1.82 -0.37
CA GLU A 624 0.37 0.39 -0.13
C GLU A 624 -0.73 0.11 0.89
N GLN A 625 -1.70 -0.72 0.51
CA GLN A 625 -2.94 -0.88 1.26
C GLN A 625 -3.14 -2.31 1.77
N GLY A 626 -3.65 -2.44 2.97
CA GLY A 626 -4.32 -3.61 3.52
C GLY A 626 -3.58 -4.93 3.46
N GLU A 627 -4.26 -5.89 2.90
CA GLU A 627 -3.76 -7.27 2.72
C GLU A 627 -2.51 -7.36 1.85
N ILE A 628 -2.29 -6.38 0.96
CA ILE A 628 -1.09 -6.31 0.13
C ILE A 628 0.15 -6.04 0.97
N ILE A 629 0.04 -5.22 2.02
CA ILE A 629 1.15 -4.98 2.94
C ILE A 629 1.60 -6.31 3.54
N ALA A 630 0.67 -7.18 3.95
CA ALA A 630 1.02 -8.48 4.48
C ALA A 630 1.66 -9.39 3.43
N ALA A 631 1.13 -9.43 2.21
CA ALA A 631 1.65 -10.25 1.12
C ALA A 631 3.02 -9.79 0.62
N LYS A 632 3.20 -8.47 0.40
CA LYS A 632 4.45 -7.92 -0.14
C LYS A 632 5.55 -7.75 0.92
N TYR A 633 5.17 -7.42 2.16
CA TYR A 633 6.10 -6.95 3.19
C TYR A 633 6.00 -7.72 4.51
N GLY A 634 5.29 -8.84 4.53
CA GLY A 634 5.10 -9.67 5.73
C GLY A 634 6.38 -10.33 6.23
N ASN A 635 7.37 -10.53 5.36
CA ASN A 635 8.70 -11.03 5.69
C ASN A 635 9.79 -10.23 4.97
N LYS A 636 11.04 -10.34 5.42
CA LYS A 636 12.18 -9.53 4.93
C LYS A 636 12.54 -9.81 3.47
N ASP A 637 12.38 -11.05 2.99
CA ASP A 637 12.79 -11.43 1.64
C ASP A 637 11.77 -10.95 0.62
N ALA A 638 10.48 -11.10 0.91
CA ALA A 638 9.40 -10.53 0.10
C ALA A 638 9.48 -8.99 0.08
N ALA A 639 9.77 -8.35 1.23
CA ALA A 639 9.94 -6.91 1.31
C ALA A 639 11.11 -6.42 0.44
N TYR A 640 12.25 -7.11 0.50
CA TYR A 640 13.41 -6.79 -0.33
C TYR A 640 13.05 -6.86 -1.81
N TYR A 641 12.49 -7.97 -2.27
CA TYR A 641 12.09 -8.18 -3.67
C TYR A 641 11.11 -7.10 -4.17
N ASN A 642 10.05 -6.82 -3.41
CA ASN A 642 9.06 -5.84 -3.83
C ASN A 642 9.62 -4.41 -3.86
N LEU A 643 10.51 -4.05 -2.93
CA LEU A 643 11.17 -2.74 -2.92
C LEU A 643 12.20 -2.62 -4.04
N GLU A 644 12.98 -3.66 -4.31
CA GLU A 644 13.92 -3.72 -5.42
C GLU A 644 13.20 -3.55 -6.76
N THR A 645 12.15 -4.33 -6.98
CA THR A 645 11.31 -4.28 -8.19
C THR A 645 10.69 -2.90 -8.39
N LEU A 646 10.21 -2.28 -7.31
CA LEU A 646 9.64 -0.94 -7.34
C LEU A 646 10.69 0.11 -7.71
N PHE A 647 11.87 0.04 -7.11
CA PHE A 647 12.97 0.96 -7.37
C PHE A 647 13.50 0.82 -8.81
N SER A 648 13.69 -0.41 -9.26
CA SER A 648 14.12 -0.72 -10.61
C SER A 648 13.14 -0.23 -11.68
N ALA A 649 11.83 -0.41 -11.44
CA ALA A 649 10.79 0.08 -12.34
C ALA A 649 10.87 1.61 -12.55
N VAL A 650 11.13 2.37 -11.47
CA VAL A 650 11.28 3.83 -11.56
C VAL A 650 12.52 4.20 -12.38
N ILE A 651 13.66 3.56 -12.13
CA ILE A 651 14.89 3.76 -12.89
C ILE A 651 14.66 3.47 -14.38
N GLU A 652 14.06 2.33 -14.71
CA GLU A 652 13.79 1.91 -16.07
C GLU A 652 12.80 2.82 -16.78
N ARG A 653 11.75 3.29 -16.06
CA ARG A 653 10.78 4.22 -16.63
C ARG A 653 11.41 5.55 -16.99
N MET A 654 12.23 6.14 -16.10
CA MET A 654 12.97 7.37 -16.36
C MET A 654 14.00 7.20 -17.50
N ASN A 655 14.67 6.04 -17.55
CA ASN A 655 15.62 5.73 -18.61
C ASN A 655 14.95 5.58 -19.98
N ALA A 656 13.70 5.10 -20.03
CA ALA A 656 12.90 4.96 -21.24
C ALA A 656 12.48 6.32 -21.82
N ASP A 657 12.23 7.33 -20.99
CA ASP A 657 11.85 8.68 -21.41
C ASP A 657 12.90 9.34 -22.31
N MET A 658 14.13 8.88 -22.26
CA MET A 658 15.22 9.41 -23.08
C MET A 658 15.22 8.94 -24.55
N VAL A 659 14.36 7.96 -24.91
CA VAL A 659 14.50 7.25 -26.19
C VAL A 659 13.20 7.06 -26.96
N ASN A 660 12.06 7.07 -26.31
CA ASN A 660 10.80 6.70 -26.92
C ASN A 660 10.00 7.91 -27.43
N ILE A 661 9.49 7.79 -28.66
CA ILE A 661 8.43 8.66 -29.18
C ILE A 661 7.13 8.23 -28.47
N ASP A 662 6.39 9.20 -27.99
CA ASP A 662 5.12 8.96 -27.32
C ASP A 662 4.06 8.59 -28.37
N ILE A 663 3.38 7.47 -28.16
CA ILE A 663 2.21 7.07 -28.97
C ILE A 663 1.09 8.14 -28.89
N ARG A 664 1.11 8.99 -27.88
CA ARG A 664 0.20 10.16 -27.72
C ARG A 664 0.31 11.19 -28.83
N ASP A 665 1.46 11.29 -29.47
CA ASP A 665 1.67 12.19 -30.60
C ASP A 665 0.93 11.70 -31.85
N ILE A 666 0.23 10.54 -31.75
CA ILE A 666 -0.65 10.00 -32.77
C ILE A 666 -2.10 10.37 -32.39
N PRO A 667 -2.67 11.46 -32.91
CA PRO A 667 -4.03 11.92 -32.60
C PRO A 667 -5.10 10.85 -32.77
N GLU A 668 -4.93 9.98 -33.75
CA GLU A 668 -5.85 8.87 -34.06
C GLU A 668 -6.00 7.87 -32.91
N ILE A 669 -4.96 7.61 -32.13
CA ILE A 669 -5.01 6.68 -30.98
C ILE A 669 -5.76 7.33 -29.82
N LYS A 670 -5.57 8.63 -29.59
CA LYS A 670 -6.28 9.36 -28.57
C LYS A 670 -7.78 9.41 -28.86
N ASP A 671 -8.15 9.77 -30.07
CA ASP A 671 -9.55 9.83 -30.50
C ASP A 671 -10.24 8.46 -30.38
N MET A 672 -9.52 7.41 -30.74
CA MET A 672 -9.96 6.03 -30.64
C MET A 672 -10.23 5.63 -29.18
N MET A 673 -9.30 5.96 -28.29
CA MET A 673 -9.46 5.67 -26.86
C MET A 673 -10.58 6.49 -26.22
N ASP A 674 -10.70 7.76 -26.57
CA ASP A 674 -11.78 8.61 -26.06
C ASP A 674 -13.17 8.07 -26.45
N GLU A 675 -13.32 7.58 -27.69
CA GLU A 675 -14.56 6.92 -28.14
C GLU A 675 -14.87 5.65 -27.36
N ILE A 676 -13.89 4.74 -27.24
CA ILE A 676 -14.05 3.46 -26.54
C ILE A 676 -14.39 3.71 -25.06
N VAL A 677 -13.71 4.65 -24.45
CA VAL A 677 -13.87 4.98 -23.02
C VAL A 677 -15.23 5.60 -22.75
N GLU A 678 -15.73 6.47 -23.63
CA GLU A 678 -17.06 7.05 -23.51
C GLU A 678 -18.17 6.00 -23.54
N ASP A 679 -18.06 5.01 -24.42
CA ASP A 679 -18.99 3.87 -24.47
C ASP A 679 -18.93 3.02 -23.20
N SER A 680 -17.73 2.79 -22.65
CA SER A 680 -17.54 2.09 -21.40
C SER A 680 -18.16 2.84 -20.21
N TYR A 681 -17.92 4.15 -20.12
CA TYR A 681 -18.47 5.02 -19.11
C TYR A 681 -20.00 4.99 -19.09
N LYS A 682 -20.63 5.16 -20.26
CA LYS A 682 -22.10 5.10 -20.41
C LYS A 682 -22.63 3.73 -20.00
N THR A 683 -21.98 2.66 -20.42
CA THR A 683 -22.39 1.29 -20.10
C THR A 683 -22.33 1.02 -18.60
N TYR A 684 -21.26 1.44 -17.94
CA TYR A 684 -21.08 1.29 -16.50
C TYR A 684 -22.13 2.11 -15.74
N ARG A 685 -22.29 3.40 -16.05
CA ARG A 685 -23.24 4.28 -15.35
C ARG A 685 -24.68 3.84 -15.53
N LYS A 686 -25.06 3.35 -16.72
CA LYS A 686 -26.38 2.82 -17.01
C LYS A 686 -26.76 1.65 -16.09
N LEU A 687 -25.80 0.79 -15.71
CA LEU A 687 -26.08 -0.27 -14.76
C LEU A 687 -26.02 0.24 -13.32
N VAL A 688 -24.95 0.90 -12.94
CA VAL A 688 -24.62 1.17 -11.53
C VAL A 688 -25.48 2.29 -10.93
N PHE A 689 -25.77 3.34 -11.74
CA PHE A 689 -26.42 4.56 -11.25
C PHE A 689 -27.83 4.75 -11.78
N GLU A 690 -28.16 4.19 -12.95
CA GLU A 690 -29.43 4.44 -13.62
C GLU A 690 -30.40 3.26 -13.55
N ASP A 691 -29.91 2.02 -13.33
CA ASP A 691 -30.78 0.85 -13.20
C ASP A 691 -31.50 0.84 -11.82
N PRO A 692 -32.83 0.94 -11.78
CA PRO A 692 -33.57 1.07 -10.53
C PRO A 692 -33.48 -0.15 -9.62
N ASN A 693 -33.08 -1.32 -10.16
CA ASN A 693 -32.97 -2.57 -9.41
C ASN A 693 -31.54 -2.83 -8.91
N PHE A 694 -30.55 -2.09 -9.42
CA PHE A 694 -29.14 -2.33 -9.11
C PHE A 694 -28.80 -2.13 -7.63
N TYR A 695 -29.34 -1.10 -7.00
CA TYR A 695 -29.14 -0.86 -5.57
C TYR A 695 -29.59 -2.06 -4.73
N ASN A 696 -30.81 -2.55 -4.98
CA ASN A 696 -31.33 -3.71 -4.27
C ASN A 696 -30.50 -4.96 -4.55
N TYR A 697 -30.12 -5.20 -5.83
CA TYR A 697 -29.26 -6.30 -6.19
C TYR A 697 -27.93 -6.27 -5.42
N PHE A 698 -27.25 -5.13 -5.38
CA PHE A 698 -26.00 -5.01 -4.63
C PHE A 698 -26.16 -5.35 -3.14
N PHE A 699 -27.22 -4.87 -2.50
CA PHE A 699 -27.47 -5.12 -1.08
C PHE A 699 -28.00 -6.52 -0.76
N GLU A 700 -28.58 -7.21 -1.74
CA GLU A 700 -29.14 -8.57 -1.56
C GLU A 700 -28.19 -9.65 -2.06
N ALA A 701 -27.53 -9.44 -3.21
CA ALA A 701 -26.64 -10.41 -3.86
C ALA A 701 -25.15 -10.26 -3.45
N THR A 702 -24.83 -9.43 -2.47
CA THR A 702 -23.48 -9.34 -1.91
C THR A 702 -23.52 -9.32 -0.38
N PRO A 703 -22.41 -9.65 0.29
CA PRO A 703 -22.35 -9.60 1.74
C PRO A 703 -22.04 -8.19 2.30
N ILE A 704 -22.45 -7.12 1.63
CA ILE A 704 -22.15 -5.72 2.06
C ILE A 704 -22.64 -5.43 3.48
N LYS A 705 -23.77 -5.98 3.90
CA LYS A 705 -24.33 -5.79 5.24
C LYS A 705 -23.42 -6.44 6.27
N GLU A 706 -22.99 -7.64 6.00
CA GLU A 706 -22.13 -8.46 6.85
C GLU A 706 -20.70 -7.88 6.87
N VAL A 707 -20.18 -7.40 5.73
CA VAL A 707 -18.90 -6.67 5.63
C VAL A 707 -18.92 -5.39 6.46
N SER A 708 -20.05 -4.66 6.48
CA SER A 708 -20.18 -3.43 7.25
C SER A 708 -20.14 -3.65 8.76
N SER A 709 -20.44 -4.87 9.23
CA SER A 709 -20.38 -5.26 10.65
C SER A 709 -19.02 -5.78 11.09
N LEU A 710 -18.07 -6.00 10.16
CA LEU A 710 -16.72 -6.46 10.49
C LEU A 710 -15.94 -5.45 11.32
N ASN A 711 -15.23 -5.94 12.33
CA ASN A 711 -14.35 -5.15 13.20
C ASN A 711 -12.93 -4.98 12.58
N ILE A 712 -12.88 -4.57 11.29
CA ILE A 712 -11.63 -4.57 10.51
C ILE A 712 -10.81 -3.28 10.57
N GLY A 713 -11.39 -2.17 11.03
CA GLY A 713 -10.66 -0.91 11.11
C GLY A 713 -11.28 0.08 12.06
N SER A 714 -10.55 1.17 12.37
CA SER A 714 -11.06 2.25 13.22
C SER A 714 -12.12 3.09 12.52
N ARG A 715 -12.08 3.17 11.18
CA ARG A 715 -13.01 3.96 10.35
C ARG A 715 -14.43 3.41 10.40
N PRO A 716 -15.46 4.28 10.38
CA PRO A 716 -16.84 3.87 10.09
C PRO A 716 -16.96 3.31 8.66
N ALA A 717 -17.86 2.34 8.46
CA ALA A 717 -18.08 1.73 7.14
C ALA A 717 -18.72 2.71 6.12
N SER A 718 -19.43 3.74 6.59
CA SER A 718 -20.02 4.77 5.74
C SER A 718 -19.88 6.16 6.38
N ARG A 719 -19.86 7.22 5.55
CA ARG A 719 -19.83 8.62 6.00
C ARG A 719 -21.21 9.08 6.51
N LYS A 720 -22.29 8.63 5.88
CA LYS A 720 -23.71 8.95 6.19
C LYS A 720 -24.58 7.70 6.07
N LYS A 721 -25.86 7.79 6.40
CA LYS A 721 -26.82 6.71 6.12
C LYS A 721 -26.85 6.47 4.61
N ILE A 722 -26.60 5.23 4.20
CA ILE A 722 -26.48 4.86 2.79
C ILE A 722 -27.87 4.85 2.19
N THR A 723 -28.14 5.75 1.27
CA THR A 723 -29.39 5.86 0.51
C THR A 723 -29.23 5.54 -0.96
N ASP A 724 -27.99 5.59 -1.45
CA ASP A 724 -27.60 5.35 -2.85
C ASP A 724 -26.18 4.79 -2.94
N ILE A 725 -25.77 4.36 -4.14
CA ILE A 725 -24.41 3.84 -4.39
C ILE A 725 -23.35 4.94 -4.24
N GLY A 726 -23.70 6.20 -4.54
CA GLY A 726 -22.79 7.34 -4.41
C GLY A 726 -22.25 7.51 -2.98
N GLY A 727 -23.11 7.33 -1.97
CA GLY A 727 -22.76 7.46 -0.55
C GLY A 727 -21.88 6.33 0.02
N LEU A 728 -21.66 5.24 -0.73
CA LEU A 728 -20.78 4.15 -0.32
C LEU A 728 -19.31 4.55 -0.44
N ARG A 729 -18.49 4.07 0.49
CA ARG A 729 -17.03 4.16 0.36
C ARG A 729 -16.53 3.14 -0.66
N ALA A 730 -15.44 3.49 -1.36
CA ALA A 730 -14.85 2.64 -2.40
C ALA A 730 -14.38 1.27 -1.87
N ILE A 731 -13.87 1.18 -0.65
CA ILE A 731 -13.37 -0.09 -0.08
C ILE A 731 -14.50 -1.10 0.15
N PRO A 732 -15.57 -0.82 0.91
CA PRO A 732 -16.70 -1.74 1.05
C PRO A 732 -17.34 -2.11 -0.29
N TRP A 733 -17.38 -1.17 -1.25
CA TRP A 733 -17.86 -1.40 -2.61
C TRP A 733 -17.06 -2.50 -3.31
N VAL A 734 -15.75 -2.31 -3.48
CA VAL A 734 -14.90 -3.28 -4.20
C VAL A 734 -14.83 -4.61 -3.45
N PHE A 735 -14.73 -4.57 -2.11
CA PHE A 735 -14.60 -5.76 -1.29
C PHE A 735 -15.85 -6.67 -1.35
N SER A 736 -17.05 -6.08 -1.37
CA SER A 736 -18.30 -6.86 -1.49
C SER A 736 -18.43 -7.55 -2.85
N TRP A 737 -17.97 -6.91 -3.93
CA TRP A 737 -17.93 -7.51 -5.25
C TRP A 737 -16.91 -8.64 -5.36
N SER A 738 -15.80 -8.54 -4.65
CA SER A 738 -14.82 -9.63 -4.57
C SER A 738 -15.37 -10.83 -3.81
N GLN A 739 -16.09 -10.60 -2.72
CA GLN A 739 -16.74 -11.67 -1.94
C GLN A 739 -17.78 -12.44 -2.76
N SER A 740 -18.59 -11.74 -3.56
CA SER A 740 -19.60 -12.38 -4.44
C SER A 740 -19.02 -12.93 -5.75
N ARG A 741 -17.70 -12.88 -5.93
CA ARG A 741 -16.97 -13.42 -7.10
C ARG A 741 -17.35 -12.78 -8.45
N ILE A 742 -18.03 -11.65 -8.44
CA ILE A 742 -18.36 -10.86 -9.65
C ILE A 742 -17.21 -9.95 -10.03
N MET A 743 -16.60 -9.26 -9.05
CA MET A 743 -15.53 -8.27 -9.25
C MET A 743 -15.89 -7.17 -10.28
N LEU A 744 -17.15 -6.78 -10.29
CA LEU A 744 -17.76 -5.87 -11.27
C LEU A 744 -16.95 -4.61 -11.57
N PRO A 745 -16.39 -3.87 -10.57
CA PRO A 745 -15.67 -2.62 -10.83
C PRO A 745 -14.41 -2.79 -11.67
N GLY A 746 -13.89 -4.00 -11.83
CA GLY A 746 -12.62 -4.23 -12.53
C GLY A 746 -12.76 -4.53 -14.03
N TRP A 747 -14.00 -4.69 -14.56
CA TRP A 747 -14.18 -5.12 -15.95
C TRP A 747 -15.49 -4.68 -16.59
N TYR A 748 -16.51 -4.27 -15.84
CA TYR A 748 -17.84 -3.99 -16.40
C TYR A 748 -17.80 -2.77 -17.32
N GLY A 749 -18.38 -2.90 -18.52
CA GLY A 749 -18.40 -1.90 -19.59
C GLY A 749 -17.28 -2.07 -20.63
N VAL A 750 -16.27 -2.90 -20.36
CA VAL A 750 -15.15 -3.15 -21.29
C VAL A 750 -15.62 -3.92 -22.52
N GLY A 751 -16.43 -4.97 -22.33
CA GLY A 751 -16.91 -5.81 -23.41
C GLY A 751 -17.75 -5.06 -24.44
N THR A 752 -18.74 -4.30 -23.98
CA THR A 752 -19.59 -3.48 -24.82
C THR A 752 -18.79 -2.45 -25.59
N ALA A 753 -17.89 -1.71 -24.93
CA ALA A 753 -17.10 -0.66 -25.54
C ALA A 753 -16.20 -1.16 -26.67
N PHE A 754 -15.41 -2.19 -26.41
CA PHE A 754 -14.52 -2.74 -27.45
C PHE A 754 -15.32 -3.45 -28.57
N SER A 755 -16.41 -4.16 -28.25
CA SER A 755 -17.25 -4.77 -29.28
C SER A 755 -17.87 -3.74 -30.21
N ASN A 756 -18.37 -2.62 -29.68
CA ASN A 756 -18.92 -1.55 -30.49
C ASN A 756 -17.86 -0.99 -31.45
N PHE A 757 -16.65 -0.74 -30.93
CA PHE A 757 -15.55 -0.24 -31.74
C PHE A 757 -15.10 -1.22 -32.81
N ILE A 758 -14.94 -2.49 -32.49
CA ILE A 758 -14.54 -3.55 -33.43
C ILE A 758 -15.56 -3.68 -34.57
N ASN A 759 -16.87 -3.61 -34.26
CA ASN A 759 -17.94 -3.78 -35.23
C ASN A 759 -18.18 -2.56 -36.14
N LYS A 760 -17.57 -1.41 -35.88
CA LYS A 760 -17.70 -0.20 -36.70
C LYS A 760 -17.01 -0.32 -38.06
N GLU A 761 -15.78 -0.84 -38.05
CA GLU A 761 -14.97 -0.94 -39.26
C GLU A 761 -14.14 -2.22 -39.30
N SER A 762 -14.02 -2.81 -40.47
CA SER A 762 -13.11 -3.93 -40.72
C SER A 762 -11.68 -3.49 -40.47
N GLY A 763 -10.93 -4.25 -39.66
CA GLY A 763 -9.54 -3.94 -39.27
C GLY A 763 -9.36 -3.22 -37.93
N ASN A 764 -10.44 -2.78 -37.25
CA ASN A 764 -10.30 -2.17 -35.93
C ASN A 764 -9.75 -3.15 -34.89
N ILE A 765 -10.05 -4.44 -35.02
CA ILE A 765 -9.46 -5.46 -34.16
C ILE A 765 -7.93 -5.52 -34.28
N ASP A 766 -7.41 -5.35 -35.50
CA ASP A 766 -5.95 -5.40 -35.75
C ASP A 766 -5.25 -4.15 -35.19
N LYS A 767 -5.92 -2.99 -35.20
CA LYS A 767 -5.43 -1.78 -34.52
C LYS A 767 -5.30 -2.03 -33.01
N LEU A 768 -6.33 -2.63 -32.37
CA LEU A 768 -6.30 -2.95 -30.95
C LEU A 768 -5.23 -3.99 -30.60
N ARG A 769 -5.02 -4.99 -31.44
CA ARG A 769 -3.92 -5.96 -31.29
C ARG A 769 -2.55 -5.31 -31.38
N THR A 770 -2.37 -4.37 -32.30
CA THR A 770 -1.14 -3.59 -32.41
C THR A 770 -0.90 -2.76 -31.14
N MET A 771 -1.95 -2.06 -30.66
CA MET A 771 -1.85 -1.32 -29.40
C MET A 771 -1.53 -2.23 -28.22
N TYR A 772 -2.10 -3.44 -28.16
CA TYR A 772 -1.80 -4.39 -27.08
C TYR A 772 -0.33 -4.83 -27.09
N LYS A 773 0.27 -4.98 -28.27
CA LYS A 773 1.69 -5.38 -28.42
C LYS A 773 2.66 -4.23 -28.14
N ASP A 774 2.35 -3.03 -28.57
CA ASP A 774 3.31 -1.94 -28.66
C ASP A 774 3.14 -0.85 -27.59
N TRP A 775 1.99 -0.78 -26.90
CA TRP A 775 1.71 0.25 -25.94
C TRP A 775 1.57 -0.29 -24.50
N PRO A 776 2.58 -0.10 -23.64
CA PRO A 776 2.60 -0.66 -22.29
C PRO A 776 1.38 -0.29 -21.43
N PHE A 777 0.81 0.91 -21.60
CA PHE A 777 -0.42 1.30 -20.91
C PHE A 777 -1.60 0.40 -21.32
N PHE A 778 -1.81 0.21 -22.60
CA PHE A 778 -2.93 -0.58 -23.11
C PHE A 778 -2.76 -2.06 -22.77
N THR A 779 -1.54 -2.58 -22.87
CA THR A 779 -1.19 -3.93 -22.41
C THR A 779 -1.50 -4.12 -20.92
N SER A 780 -1.06 -3.18 -20.07
CA SER A 780 -1.32 -3.25 -18.63
C SER A 780 -2.81 -3.15 -18.31
N LEU A 781 -3.54 -2.29 -19.02
CA LEU A 781 -4.97 -2.11 -18.85
C LEU A 781 -5.75 -3.41 -19.10
N LEU A 782 -5.52 -4.08 -20.23
CA LEU A 782 -6.19 -5.33 -20.58
C LEU A 782 -5.70 -6.53 -19.76
N SER A 783 -4.40 -6.62 -19.45
CA SER A 783 -3.87 -7.66 -18.58
C SER A 783 -4.46 -7.59 -17.15
N ASN A 784 -4.79 -6.40 -16.67
CA ASN A 784 -5.49 -6.25 -15.42
C ASN A 784 -6.95 -6.71 -15.50
N VAL A 785 -7.66 -6.42 -16.60
CA VAL A 785 -9.02 -6.96 -16.82
C VAL A 785 -8.98 -8.47 -16.86
N ASP A 786 -8.05 -9.06 -17.59
CA ASP A 786 -7.79 -10.50 -17.67
C ASP A 786 -7.59 -11.11 -16.26
N MET A 787 -6.70 -10.54 -15.46
CA MET A 787 -6.43 -10.99 -14.09
C MET A 787 -7.67 -10.88 -13.17
N VAL A 788 -8.51 -9.86 -13.30
CA VAL A 788 -9.74 -9.74 -12.51
C VAL A 788 -10.73 -10.80 -12.93
N MET A 789 -10.93 -10.96 -14.22
CA MET A 789 -11.89 -11.90 -14.76
C MET A 789 -11.51 -13.36 -14.45
N SER A 790 -10.21 -13.68 -14.41
CA SER A 790 -9.74 -15.02 -14.00
C SER A 790 -10.10 -15.40 -12.56
N LYS A 791 -10.29 -14.39 -11.69
CA LYS A 791 -10.74 -14.57 -10.30
C LYS A 791 -12.27 -14.56 -10.14
N SER A 792 -13.00 -14.13 -11.14
CA SER A 792 -14.45 -14.13 -11.13
C SER A 792 -15.01 -15.55 -11.34
N ASP A 793 -16.20 -15.82 -10.79
CA ASP A 793 -16.89 -17.09 -10.95
C ASP A 793 -18.39 -16.83 -11.06
N MET A 794 -18.91 -16.92 -12.27
CA MET A 794 -20.30 -16.55 -12.53
C MET A 794 -21.31 -17.59 -12.02
N GLU A 795 -20.91 -18.85 -11.79
CA GLU A 795 -21.78 -19.84 -11.15
C GLU A 795 -21.94 -19.54 -9.65
N ILE A 796 -20.85 -19.20 -8.96
CA ILE A 796 -20.90 -18.72 -7.56
C ILE A 796 -21.70 -17.41 -7.49
N ALA A 797 -21.47 -16.48 -8.41
CA ALA A 797 -22.22 -15.22 -8.49
C ALA A 797 -23.73 -15.43 -8.66
N LYS A 798 -24.14 -16.47 -9.39
CA LYS A 798 -25.54 -16.89 -9.54
C LYS A 798 -26.15 -17.34 -8.22
N GLU A 799 -25.40 -18.07 -7.41
CA GLU A 799 -25.87 -18.50 -6.09
C GLU A 799 -26.08 -17.30 -5.15
N TYR A 800 -25.19 -16.26 -5.21
CA TYR A 800 -25.45 -15.01 -4.52
C TYR A 800 -26.67 -14.27 -5.06
N ALA A 801 -26.89 -14.26 -6.39
CA ALA A 801 -28.07 -13.65 -6.99
C ALA A 801 -29.38 -14.35 -6.56
N ASN A 802 -29.34 -15.65 -6.22
CA ASN A 802 -30.48 -16.37 -5.66
C ASN A 802 -30.91 -15.90 -4.26
N LEU A 803 -30.10 -15.09 -3.57
CA LEU A 803 -30.48 -14.43 -2.33
C LEU A 803 -31.44 -13.24 -2.56
N CYS A 804 -31.58 -12.76 -3.80
CA CYS A 804 -32.51 -11.69 -4.15
C CYS A 804 -33.96 -12.13 -3.99
N LYS A 805 -34.79 -11.21 -3.49
CA LYS A 805 -36.18 -11.49 -3.11
C LYS A 805 -37.14 -11.54 -4.31
N ASP A 806 -36.87 -10.78 -5.34
CA ASP A 806 -37.75 -10.65 -6.51
C ASP A 806 -37.01 -10.86 -7.83
N ASP A 807 -37.74 -11.26 -8.85
CA ASP A 807 -37.17 -11.62 -10.15
C ASP A 807 -36.60 -10.43 -10.93
N LYS A 808 -37.11 -9.20 -10.71
CA LYS A 808 -36.58 -7.99 -11.37
C LYS A 808 -35.19 -7.67 -10.84
N THR A 809 -35.00 -7.82 -9.54
CA THR A 809 -33.66 -7.66 -8.93
C THR A 809 -32.71 -8.75 -9.42
N LYS A 810 -33.17 -10.01 -9.55
CA LYS A 810 -32.35 -11.09 -10.12
C LYS A 810 -31.96 -10.87 -11.58
N GLU A 811 -32.80 -10.17 -12.38
CA GLU A 811 -32.48 -9.89 -13.79
C GLU A 811 -31.21 -9.04 -13.95
N VAL A 812 -30.79 -8.31 -12.94
CA VAL A 812 -29.51 -7.60 -12.93
C VAL A 812 -28.33 -8.55 -13.13
N TYR A 813 -28.38 -9.75 -12.53
CA TYR A 813 -27.37 -10.80 -12.77
C TYR A 813 -27.26 -11.17 -14.25
N ASN A 814 -28.37 -11.30 -14.96
CA ASN A 814 -28.35 -11.65 -16.37
C ASN A 814 -27.72 -10.56 -17.25
N LYS A 815 -27.86 -9.27 -16.86
CA LYS A 815 -27.17 -8.12 -17.50
C LYS A 815 -25.66 -8.23 -17.28
N ILE A 816 -25.26 -8.51 -16.04
CA ILE A 816 -23.86 -8.69 -15.66
C ILE A 816 -23.23 -9.88 -16.38
N LEU A 817 -23.93 -11.02 -16.44
CA LEU A 817 -23.45 -12.23 -17.12
C LEU A 817 -23.26 -12.02 -18.63
N ARG A 818 -24.17 -11.28 -19.28
CA ARG A 818 -24.01 -10.93 -20.71
C ARG A 818 -22.76 -10.11 -20.95
N GLU A 819 -22.55 -9.07 -20.15
CA GLU A 819 -21.37 -8.20 -20.25
C GLU A 819 -20.10 -8.99 -19.93
N TRP A 820 -20.13 -9.90 -18.95
CA TRP A 820 -18.99 -10.76 -18.61
C TRP A 820 -18.56 -11.64 -19.80
N LYS A 821 -19.53 -12.28 -20.47
CA LYS A 821 -19.26 -13.11 -21.64
C LYS A 821 -18.67 -12.29 -22.79
N LEU A 822 -19.18 -11.09 -22.99
CA LEU A 822 -18.71 -10.18 -24.03
C LEU A 822 -17.31 -9.69 -23.72
N THR A 823 -17.04 -9.27 -22.46
CA THR A 823 -15.72 -8.84 -22.02
C THR A 823 -14.70 -9.97 -22.16
N LYS A 824 -15.06 -11.21 -21.77
CA LYS A 824 -14.19 -12.37 -21.95
C LYS A 824 -13.80 -12.53 -23.42
N GLN A 825 -14.77 -12.50 -24.32
CA GLN A 825 -14.53 -12.69 -25.76
C GLN A 825 -13.56 -11.60 -26.30
N VAL A 826 -13.86 -10.32 -26.05
CA VAL A 826 -13.04 -9.22 -26.60
C VAL A 826 -11.63 -9.20 -26.02
N VAL A 827 -11.47 -9.45 -24.73
CA VAL A 827 -10.12 -9.48 -24.10
C VAL A 827 -9.27 -10.58 -24.74
N LEU A 828 -9.82 -11.79 -24.90
CA LEU A 828 -9.10 -12.90 -25.53
C LEU A 828 -8.83 -12.67 -27.02
N ASP A 829 -9.76 -12.04 -27.75
CA ASP A 829 -9.59 -11.71 -29.19
C ASP A 829 -8.51 -10.65 -29.42
N ILE A 830 -8.43 -9.62 -28.53
CA ILE A 830 -7.43 -8.56 -28.63
C ILE A 830 -6.05 -9.08 -28.22
N SER A 831 -5.96 -9.84 -27.11
CA SER A 831 -4.68 -10.40 -26.66
C SER A 831 -4.18 -11.57 -27.52
N GLU A 832 -5.04 -12.16 -28.36
CA GLU A 832 -4.81 -13.39 -29.12
C GLU A 832 -4.59 -14.62 -28.21
N HIS A 833 -5.14 -14.61 -26.99
CA HIS A 833 -5.07 -15.70 -26.02
C HIS A 833 -6.26 -16.65 -26.16
N LYS A 834 -6.08 -17.90 -25.76
CA LYS A 834 -7.14 -18.94 -25.74
C LYS A 834 -7.90 -18.93 -24.42
N GLU A 835 -7.23 -18.59 -23.34
CA GLU A 835 -7.78 -18.56 -21.99
C GLU A 835 -7.16 -17.41 -21.17
N PHE A 836 -7.79 -17.08 -20.04
CA PHE A 836 -7.27 -16.06 -19.14
C PHE A 836 -5.90 -16.45 -18.58
N LEU A 837 -5.04 -15.46 -18.38
CA LEU A 837 -3.70 -15.60 -17.80
C LEU A 837 -2.75 -16.51 -18.59
N GLU A 838 -2.95 -16.68 -19.89
CA GLU A 838 -2.09 -17.54 -20.73
C GLU A 838 -0.60 -17.13 -20.62
N ASP A 839 -0.31 -15.84 -20.48
CA ASP A 839 1.04 -15.30 -20.30
C ASP A 839 1.52 -15.30 -18.85
N ASN A 840 0.70 -15.73 -17.87
CA ASN A 840 1.03 -15.69 -16.45
C ASN A 840 0.83 -17.04 -15.77
N THR A 841 1.64 -18.02 -16.16
CA THR A 841 1.59 -19.40 -15.67
C THR A 841 1.72 -19.51 -14.14
N TYR A 842 2.48 -18.62 -13.49
CA TYR A 842 2.61 -18.59 -12.03
C TYR A 842 1.25 -18.26 -11.37
N LEU A 843 0.59 -17.18 -11.82
CA LEU A 843 -0.69 -16.79 -11.25
C LEU A 843 -1.79 -17.81 -11.55
N THR A 844 -1.78 -18.39 -12.75
CA THR A 844 -2.71 -19.47 -13.12
C THR A 844 -2.63 -20.63 -12.15
N LYS A 845 -1.43 -21.14 -11.88
CA LYS A 845 -1.22 -22.25 -10.93
C LYS A 845 -1.55 -21.88 -9.49
N SER A 846 -1.14 -20.70 -9.08
CA SER A 846 -1.46 -20.18 -7.75
C SER A 846 -2.97 -20.07 -7.52
N LEU A 847 -3.74 -19.69 -8.55
CA LEU A 847 -5.21 -19.71 -8.48
C LEU A 847 -5.75 -21.14 -8.46
N GLU A 848 -5.27 -22.02 -9.33
CA GLU A 848 -5.69 -23.43 -9.39
C GLU A 848 -5.52 -24.13 -8.05
N ASN A 849 -4.44 -23.87 -7.32
CA ASN A 849 -4.19 -24.46 -6.00
C ASN A 849 -5.25 -24.09 -4.95
N ARG A 850 -6.00 -22.99 -5.14
CA ARG A 850 -6.87 -22.40 -4.12
C ARG A 850 -8.34 -22.26 -4.50
N LEU A 851 -8.65 -22.11 -5.79
CA LEU A 851 -10.01 -21.79 -6.29
C LEU A 851 -11.09 -22.69 -5.71
N GLN A 852 -10.86 -24.01 -5.68
CA GLN A 852 -11.83 -24.97 -5.18
C GLN A 852 -12.16 -24.77 -3.68
N TYR A 853 -11.21 -24.28 -2.88
CA TYR A 853 -11.41 -24.12 -1.44
C TYR A 853 -12.16 -22.82 -1.12
N PHE A 854 -11.94 -21.72 -1.87
CA PHE A 854 -12.79 -20.54 -1.65
C PHE A 854 -14.18 -20.66 -2.30
N ASN A 855 -14.36 -21.45 -3.35
CA ASN A 855 -15.70 -21.75 -3.81
C ASN A 855 -16.50 -22.50 -2.72
N THR A 856 -15.85 -23.40 -1.98
CA THR A 856 -16.46 -24.03 -0.79
C THR A 856 -16.81 -23.01 0.27
N LEU A 857 -15.93 -22.05 0.57
CA LEU A 857 -16.19 -20.97 1.52
C LEU A 857 -17.32 -20.05 1.04
N ASN A 858 -17.39 -19.74 -0.26
CA ASN A 858 -18.48 -18.94 -0.82
C ASN A 858 -19.84 -19.65 -0.66
N LEU A 859 -19.94 -20.93 -0.96
CA LEU A 859 -21.19 -21.69 -0.80
C LEU A 859 -21.60 -21.77 0.67
N LEU A 860 -20.62 -21.97 1.59
CA LEU A 860 -20.87 -21.93 3.03
C LEU A 860 -21.33 -20.53 3.48
N GLN A 861 -20.70 -19.47 2.97
CA GLN A 861 -21.08 -18.08 3.24
C GLN A 861 -22.50 -17.77 2.78
N ILE A 862 -22.89 -18.21 1.58
CA ILE A 862 -24.22 -18.00 1.02
C ILE A 862 -25.29 -18.67 1.92
N GLU A 863 -25.07 -19.91 2.35
CA GLU A 863 -26.00 -20.61 3.23
C GLU A 863 -26.11 -19.91 4.61
N LEU A 864 -24.98 -19.50 5.18
CA LEU A 864 -24.96 -18.74 6.44
C LEU A 864 -25.70 -17.40 6.32
N ILE A 865 -25.46 -16.64 5.24
CA ILE A 865 -26.14 -15.36 4.97
C ILE A 865 -27.64 -15.59 4.79
N LYS A 866 -28.05 -16.64 4.08
CA LYS A 866 -29.45 -16.99 3.89
C LYS A 866 -30.13 -17.24 5.23
N ARG A 867 -29.58 -18.12 6.07
CA ARG A 867 -30.10 -18.39 7.42
C ARG A 867 -30.15 -17.14 8.30
N ALA A 868 -29.07 -16.34 8.28
CA ALA A 868 -29.01 -15.10 9.08
C ALA A 868 -30.04 -14.04 8.65
N ARG A 869 -30.43 -14.01 7.38
CA ARG A 869 -31.46 -13.07 6.86
C ARG A 869 -32.88 -13.58 7.05
N GLU A 870 -33.09 -14.90 7.18
CA GLU A 870 -34.42 -15.53 7.43
C GLU A 870 -34.75 -15.59 8.92
N GLU A 871 -33.80 -15.79 9.80
CA GLU A 871 -33.93 -15.96 11.24
C GLU A 871 -33.47 -14.74 12.04
N LYS A 872 -33.87 -14.62 13.33
CA LYS A 872 -33.21 -13.67 14.23
C LYS A 872 -31.76 -14.11 14.44
N THR A 873 -30.83 -13.34 13.88
CA THR A 873 -29.40 -13.64 13.83
C THR A 873 -28.79 -13.83 15.21
N LEU A 874 -28.15 -14.97 15.46
CA LEU A 874 -27.31 -15.21 16.62
C LEU A 874 -25.91 -14.63 16.37
N GLU A 875 -25.21 -14.11 17.39
CA GLU A 875 -23.85 -13.56 17.30
C GLU A 875 -22.87 -14.59 16.73
N SER A 876 -23.02 -15.88 17.04
CA SER A 876 -22.22 -16.96 16.50
C SER A 876 -22.35 -17.10 14.97
N GLN A 877 -23.51 -16.86 14.39
CA GLN A 877 -23.71 -16.89 12.94
C GLN A 877 -22.92 -15.78 12.24
N ILE A 878 -22.98 -14.56 12.82
CA ILE A 878 -22.23 -13.41 12.28
C ILE A 878 -20.73 -13.71 12.32
N ASN A 879 -20.22 -14.25 13.43
CA ASN A 879 -18.80 -14.61 13.55
C ASN A 879 -18.36 -15.62 12.50
N THR A 880 -19.15 -16.65 12.25
CA THR A 880 -18.85 -17.65 11.21
C THR A 880 -18.87 -17.02 9.81
N ILE A 881 -19.81 -16.13 9.50
CA ILE A 881 -19.81 -15.36 8.25
C ILE A 881 -18.51 -14.54 8.13
N HIS A 882 -18.09 -13.88 9.20
CA HIS A 882 -16.84 -13.10 9.20
C HIS A 882 -15.60 -13.98 8.97
N ILE A 883 -15.57 -15.22 9.48
CA ILE A 883 -14.50 -16.20 9.18
C ILE A 883 -14.48 -16.52 7.67
N THR A 884 -15.65 -16.78 7.06
CA THR A 884 -15.72 -17.06 5.62
C THR A 884 -15.29 -15.86 4.78
N ILE A 885 -15.68 -14.62 5.16
CA ILE A 885 -15.25 -13.40 4.47
C ILE A 885 -13.72 -13.27 4.52
N ASN A 886 -13.11 -13.51 5.68
CA ASN A 886 -11.65 -13.49 5.82
C ASN A 886 -10.97 -14.57 4.98
N GLY A 887 -11.51 -15.79 4.97
CA GLY A 887 -10.97 -16.91 4.20
C GLY A 887 -11.00 -16.65 2.69
N VAL A 888 -12.12 -16.13 2.16
CA VAL A 888 -12.25 -15.74 0.74
C VAL A 888 -11.26 -14.61 0.40
N ALA A 889 -11.15 -13.59 1.25
CA ALA A 889 -10.19 -12.48 1.04
C ALA A 889 -8.74 -12.99 1.02
N THR A 890 -8.37 -13.85 1.97
CA THR A 890 -7.03 -14.46 2.07
C THR A 890 -6.72 -15.32 0.84
N GLY A 891 -7.70 -16.10 0.39
CA GLY A 891 -7.54 -16.98 -0.78
C GLY A 891 -7.40 -16.22 -2.09
N LEU A 892 -8.17 -15.17 -2.30
CA LEU A 892 -8.12 -14.36 -3.53
C LEU A 892 -6.84 -13.53 -3.65
N ARG A 893 -6.08 -13.30 -2.57
CA ARG A 893 -4.99 -12.33 -2.55
C ARG A 893 -5.40 -11.08 -3.34
N ASN A 894 -5.32 -9.91 -2.87
CA ASN A 894 -5.74 -8.69 -3.60
C ASN A 894 -7.26 -8.60 -3.88
N SER A 895 -8.10 -8.74 -2.89
CA SER A 895 -9.56 -8.67 -3.05
C SER A 895 -10.20 -7.36 -2.59
N GLY A 896 -9.44 -6.44 -1.98
CA GLY A 896 -10.09 -5.27 -1.42
C GLY A 896 -9.41 -3.94 -1.55
#